data_9bf232a16544180a8934185dc97c1975
#
_entry.id   9bf232a16544180a8934185dc97c1975
#
_cell.length_a   1.000
_cell.length_b   1.000
_cell.length_c   1.000
_cell.angle_alpha   90.00
_cell.angle_beta   90.00
_cell.angle_gamma   90.00
#
_symmetry.space_group_name_H-M   'P 1'
#
loop_
_entity.id
_entity.type
_entity.pdbx_description
1 polymer ?
#
loop_
_entity_poly.entity_id
_entity_poly.type
_entity_poly.pdbx_seq_one_letter_code
_entity_poly.pdbx_strand_id
1 'polypeptide(L)'
;MSFLEHLNKQQVEAVHTVDQHLRIIAGAGSGKTRVVTTRIAYLIEEMQVYPNKILAITFTNKAAKEMKERVEGMLGEVAKAVQISTIHSFCVRLLREDILEVGYPRNFTILDSDDQKSILRDAYKQMQIDVKSYSYNSMLGYISANKTNFVDPVMAKANAGPWAGEQIKADVYAYYEKRLKEMYGLDFDDLLVFAYRILKDKEEVRAKWQRRFTYIHVDEFQDVDNLQYAIIRLLVGDHSYLCVVGDPDQTIYTWRGAQVDIIMNFERDFPNSKTVILNQNYRSTQPILNGANALIRNNRNRIEKDLFTEVEGDNPIIHFTAMDDANEPVWVASRIMALSHSGVCYRDIAVLYRSNYLSRGLEKALLDFRIPYRIYGGIRFYDRAEIKDALSYLRLLAPKQEDDEKELYKNLSIKRIINMPKRGIGAKTMELIEQQAEHDNTNMYEIIKQYEIGKGKAKANIQAFVALIEECRQLVDEISIDQLLEKVLEDSGYLDMLREDKEIERLENIKELISDIADYVENNPQGSLQEYLQEISLYTDKEADSSGDFVQLMTIHAAKGLEFDNVFVYSLCEGIFPNDKSVIEGGQAALEEERRLAYVAFTRARKQLFLSDSYGYSYVLDKLKTTSRFVKELPEEYLEEVGAKPRNHFASDVDTFTGNAFLSSQAPEFHEEHQDDMIQTFPNDEETSMGGAKASQNDRKSEMKHKKKGRIRKGDLVNHSVFGDGVVIKLEGELAAIAFDKRFGIRKINVNHPSLSKK
;
A
#
# COMPACT_ATOMS: atom_id res chain seq x y z
N MET A 1 20.12 31.30 -27.72
CA MET A 1 18.92 30.47 -27.45
C MET A 1 19.18 28.98 -27.41
N SER A 2 20.27 28.53 -26.84
CA SER A 2 20.66 27.11 -26.85
C SER A 2 19.68 26.19 -26.08
N PHE A 3 18.94 26.71 -25.10
CA PHE A 3 18.01 25.94 -24.30
C PHE A 3 16.63 25.65 -24.98
N LEU A 4 16.30 26.29 -26.12
CA LEU A 4 15.09 26.01 -26.91
C LEU A 4 15.32 24.94 -28.01
N GLU A 5 16.57 24.72 -28.40
CA GLU A 5 16.93 23.84 -29.54
C GLU A 5 16.50 22.38 -29.38
N HIS A 6 16.26 21.97 -28.15
CA HIS A 6 15.87 20.58 -27.81
C HIS A 6 14.40 20.44 -27.42
N LEU A 7 13.57 21.42 -27.67
CA LEU A 7 12.14 21.40 -27.41
C LEU A 7 11.34 21.07 -28.68
N ASN A 8 10.28 20.29 -28.53
CA ASN A 8 9.32 20.11 -29.64
C ASN A 8 8.41 21.34 -29.80
N LYS A 9 7.60 21.35 -30.86
CA LYS A 9 6.73 22.50 -31.18
C LYS A 9 5.78 22.88 -30.07
N GLN A 10 5.15 21.88 -29.41
CA GLN A 10 4.22 22.12 -28.30
C GLN A 10 4.92 22.65 -27.05
N GLN A 11 6.10 22.11 -26.76
CA GLN A 11 6.95 22.61 -25.65
C GLN A 11 7.39 24.05 -25.90
N VAL A 12 7.82 24.39 -27.12
CA VAL A 12 8.16 25.78 -27.52
C VAL A 12 6.95 26.69 -27.39
N GLU A 13 5.76 26.27 -27.86
CA GLU A 13 4.51 27.01 -27.69
C GLU A 13 4.20 27.28 -26.22
N ALA A 14 4.35 26.28 -25.34
CA ALA A 14 4.15 26.45 -23.91
C ALA A 14 5.15 27.41 -23.26
N VAL A 15 6.41 27.41 -23.71
CA VAL A 15 7.44 28.34 -23.23
C VAL A 15 7.14 29.78 -23.67
N HIS A 16 6.71 30.01 -24.90
CA HIS A 16 6.46 31.34 -25.45
C HIS A 16 5.14 31.97 -25.04
N THR A 17 4.20 31.23 -24.50
CA THR A 17 2.90 31.76 -24.06
C THR A 17 3.04 32.47 -22.71
N VAL A 18 3.42 33.76 -22.70
CA VAL A 18 3.79 34.53 -21.48
C VAL A 18 2.84 35.66 -21.12
N ASP A 19 1.88 35.97 -21.97
CA ASP A 19 0.97 37.13 -21.88
C ASP A 19 -0.47 36.77 -21.47
N GLN A 20 -0.69 35.51 -21.05
CA GLN A 20 -1.98 35.01 -20.60
C GLN A 20 -1.79 33.86 -19.61
N HIS A 21 -2.85 33.44 -18.92
CA HIS A 21 -2.82 32.22 -18.11
C HIS A 21 -2.63 31.00 -19.00
N LEU A 22 -1.91 30.01 -18.51
CA LEU A 22 -1.54 28.83 -19.29
C LEU A 22 -1.83 27.56 -18.52
N ARG A 23 -2.59 26.64 -19.12
CA ARG A 23 -2.71 25.26 -18.66
C ARG A 23 -1.90 24.35 -19.58
N ILE A 24 -0.96 23.61 -19.03
CA ILE A 24 -0.18 22.61 -19.76
C ILE A 24 -0.64 21.22 -19.29
N ILE A 25 -1.33 20.50 -20.18
CA ILE A 25 -1.71 19.12 -19.97
C ILE A 25 -0.57 18.25 -20.50
N ALA A 26 0.22 17.70 -19.60
CA ALA A 26 1.47 17.07 -19.94
C ALA A 26 1.47 15.59 -19.54
N GLY A 27 1.36 14.70 -20.50
CA GLY A 27 1.36 13.26 -20.27
C GLY A 27 2.61 12.74 -19.56
N ALA A 28 2.58 11.48 -19.18
CA ALA A 28 3.75 10.83 -18.60
C ALA A 28 4.97 10.95 -19.52
N GLY A 29 6.15 11.26 -18.98
CA GLY A 29 7.40 11.33 -19.76
C GLY A 29 7.47 12.43 -20.83
N SER A 30 6.52 13.39 -20.85
CA SER A 30 6.49 14.47 -21.85
C SER A 30 7.41 15.67 -21.55
N GLY A 31 8.19 15.59 -20.46
CA GLY A 31 9.13 16.65 -20.09
C GLY A 31 8.51 17.83 -19.34
N LYS A 32 7.46 17.61 -18.53
CA LYS A 32 6.78 18.61 -17.69
C LYS A 32 7.75 19.60 -17.03
N THR A 33 8.63 19.09 -16.18
CA THR A 33 9.59 19.91 -15.42
C THR A 33 10.57 20.65 -16.33
N ARG A 34 10.95 20.04 -17.46
CA ARG A 34 11.81 20.68 -18.45
C ARG A 34 11.16 21.90 -19.06
N VAL A 35 9.87 21.81 -19.42
CA VAL A 35 9.12 22.95 -19.98
C VAL A 35 9.03 24.08 -18.96
N VAL A 36 8.70 23.77 -17.68
CA VAL A 36 8.63 24.78 -16.61
C VAL A 36 9.98 25.46 -16.39
N THR A 37 11.05 24.71 -16.27
CA THR A 37 12.41 25.28 -16.03
C THR A 37 12.89 26.10 -17.22
N THR A 38 12.66 25.63 -18.46
CA THR A 38 12.99 26.39 -19.67
C THR A 38 12.15 27.66 -19.80
N ARG A 39 10.86 27.62 -19.42
CA ARG A 39 10.00 28.80 -19.40
C ARG A 39 10.48 29.83 -18.38
N ILE A 40 10.93 29.41 -17.21
CA ILE A 40 11.54 30.32 -16.22
C ILE A 40 12.80 30.97 -16.80
N ALA A 41 13.67 30.19 -17.45
CA ALA A 41 14.86 30.70 -18.09
C ALA A 41 14.52 31.70 -19.22
N TYR A 42 13.53 31.38 -20.07
CA TYR A 42 13.06 32.25 -21.14
C TYR A 42 12.51 33.60 -20.61
N LEU A 43 11.72 33.57 -19.53
CA LEU A 43 11.21 34.79 -18.90
C LEU A 43 12.33 35.72 -18.41
N ILE A 44 13.40 35.17 -17.87
CA ILE A 44 14.54 35.93 -17.35
C ILE A 44 15.44 36.45 -18.47
N GLU A 45 15.89 35.58 -19.36
CA GLU A 45 16.88 35.90 -20.39
C GLU A 45 16.30 36.70 -21.56
N GLU A 46 15.12 36.30 -22.08
CA GLU A 46 14.55 36.88 -23.28
C GLU A 46 13.54 37.97 -22.95
N MET A 47 12.67 37.76 -21.97
CA MET A 47 11.65 38.72 -21.58
C MET A 47 12.13 39.70 -20.53
N GLN A 48 13.38 39.56 -20.05
CA GLN A 48 14.01 40.47 -19.06
C GLN A 48 13.20 40.62 -17.77
N VAL A 49 12.47 39.56 -17.38
CA VAL A 49 11.72 39.52 -16.13
C VAL A 49 12.68 39.42 -14.96
N TYR A 50 12.54 40.22 -13.94
CA TYR A 50 13.33 40.12 -12.74
C TYR A 50 13.06 38.77 -12.04
N PRO A 51 14.09 37.98 -11.67
CA PRO A 51 13.92 36.65 -11.10
C PRO A 51 13.04 36.59 -9.85
N ASN A 52 13.06 37.64 -9.01
CA ASN A 52 12.24 37.75 -7.81
C ASN A 52 10.72 38.00 -8.11
N LYS A 53 10.36 38.20 -9.38
CA LYS A 53 8.97 38.28 -9.86
C LYS A 53 8.40 36.92 -10.24
N ILE A 54 9.18 35.86 -10.12
CA ILE A 54 8.80 34.52 -10.51
C ILE A 54 8.65 33.64 -9.27
N LEU A 55 7.49 33.00 -9.14
CA LEU A 55 7.19 31.96 -8.14
C LEU A 55 6.97 30.63 -8.86
N ALA A 56 7.63 29.57 -8.41
CA ALA A 56 7.40 28.22 -8.86
C ALA A 56 7.08 27.32 -7.67
N ILE A 57 5.93 26.67 -7.71
CA ILE A 57 5.41 25.77 -6.67
C ILE A 57 5.46 24.35 -7.19
N THR A 58 6.01 23.43 -6.37
CA THR A 58 6.05 22.01 -6.64
C THR A 58 5.39 21.21 -5.51
N PHE A 59 5.09 19.93 -5.75
CA PHE A 59 4.42 19.09 -4.76
C PHE A 59 5.36 18.59 -3.65
N THR A 60 6.65 18.31 -3.95
CA THR A 60 7.61 17.76 -2.99
C THR A 60 8.87 18.60 -2.86
N ASN A 61 9.53 18.56 -1.69
CA ASN A 61 10.81 19.24 -1.48
C ASN A 61 11.91 18.72 -2.41
N LYS A 62 11.88 17.43 -2.78
CA LYS A 62 12.79 16.85 -3.76
C LYS A 62 12.61 17.49 -5.14
N ALA A 63 11.36 17.59 -5.62
CA ALA A 63 11.07 18.23 -6.90
C ALA A 63 11.43 19.71 -6.90
N ALA A 64 11.20 20.42 -5.78
CA ALA A 64 11.62 21.82 -5.63
C ALA A 64 13.16 21.96 -5.74
N LYS A 65 13.90 21.08 -5.09
CA LYS A 65 15.36 21.05 -5.15
C LYS A 65 15.86 20.76 -6.58
N GLU A 66 15.33 19.73 -7.23
CA GLU A 66 15.70 19.39 -8.62
C GLU A 66 15.35 20.53 -9.60
N MET A 67 14.18 21.15 -9.44
CA MET A 67 13.79 22.31 -10.27
C MET A 67 14.76 23.47 -10.08
N LYS A 68 15.15 23.76 -8.83
CA LYS A 68 16.11 24.79 -8.49
C LYS A 68 17.49 24.51 -9.11
N GLU A 69 18.02 23.31 -8.95
CA GLU A 69 19.30 22.89 -9.52
C GLU A 69 19.32 23.02 -11.06
N ARG A 70 18.20 22.66 -11.72
CA ARG A 70 18.06 22.80 -13.18
C ARG A 70 18.03 24.26 -13.64
N VAL A 71 17.30 25.12 -12.92
CA VAL A 71 17.25 26.56 -13.25
C VAL A 71 18.60 27.23 -12.96
N GLU A 72 19.27 26.88 -11.87
CA GLU A 72 20.64 27.31 -11.54
C GLU A 72 21.67 26.86 -12.61
N GLY A 73 21.52 25.63 -13.11
CA GLY A 73 22.36 25.12 -14.20
C GLY A 73 22.20 25.89 -15.52
N MET A 74 21.03 26.50 -15.77
CA MET A 74 20.79 27.30 -16.97
C MET A 74 21.22 28.77 -16.81
N LEU A 75 20.97 29.38 -15.64
CA LEU A 75 21.05 30.83 -15.41
C LEU A 75 22.15 31.23 -14.43
N GLY A 76 22.84 30.27 -13.80
CA GLY A 76 23.84 30.54 -12.78
C GLY A 76 23.28 31.25 -11.54
N GLU A 77 24.06 32.15 -10.95
CA GLU A 77 23.72 32.85 -9.69
C GLU A 77 22.40 33.65 -9.73
N VAL A 78 22.01 34.14 -10.90
CA VAL A 78 20.77 34.91 -11.09
C VAL A 78 19.53 34.11 -10.71
N ALA A 79 19.57 32.78 -10.91
CA ALA A 79 18.51 31.86 -10.57
C ALA A 79 18.16 31.82 -9.07
N LYS A 80 19.12 32.14 -8.18
CA LYS A 80 18.90 32.13 -6.72
C LYS A 80 17.81 33.07 -6.24
N ALA A 81 17.49 34.11 -7.01
CA ALA A 81 16.43 35.05 -6.70
C ALA A 81 15.02 34.55 -7.11
N VAL A 82 14.92 33.49 -7.92
CA VAL A 82 13.66 32.85 -8.25
C VAL A 82 13.12 32.14 -7.01
N GLN A 83 11.85 32.34 -6.70
CA GLN A 83 11.21 31.63 -5.58
C GLN A 83 10.75 30.25 -6.03
N ILE A 84 11.49 29.21 -5.70
CA ILE A 84 11.10 27.82 -5.98
C ILE A 84 10.93 27.08 -4.65
N SER A 85 9.73 26.52 -4.37
CA SER A 85 9.42 25.84 -3.11
C SER A 85 8.17 24.98 -3.22
N THR A 86 7.89 24.17 -2.17
CA THR A 86 6.55 23.58 -2.00
C THR A 86 5.56 24.65 -1.54
N ILE A 87 4.25 24.36 -1.69
CA ILE A 87 3.22 25.31 -1.23
C ILE A 87 3.29 25.54 0.28
N HIS A 88 3.54 24.51 1.09
CA HIS A 88 3.73 24.65 2.53
C HIS A 88 4.93 25.54 2.87
N SER A 89 6.07 25.32 2.20
CA SER A 89 7.26 26.16 2.41
C SER A 89 7.02 27.62 1.99
N PHE A 90 6.23 27.83 0.94
CA PHE A 90 5.77 29.16 0.55
C PHE A 90 4.90 29.79 1.64
N CYS A 91 3.91 29.04 2.17
CA CYS A 91 3.04 29.51 3.26
C CYS A 91 3.85 29.85 4.52
N VAL A 92 4.84 29.03 4.90
CA VAL A 92 5.76 29.35 6.01
C VAL A 92 6.42 30.71 5.78
N ARG A 93 6.93 30.97 4.57
CA ARG A 93 7.56 32.25 4.25
C ARG A 93 6.57 33.41 4.36
N LEU A 94 5.37 33.26 3.81
CA LEU A 94 4.29 34.27 3.93
C LEU A 94 3.97 34.54 5.40
N LEU A 95 3.81 33.51 6.20
CA LEU A 95 3.50 33.63 7.62
C LEU A 95 4.65 34.28 8.40
N ARG A 96 5.92 33.95 8.12
CA ARG A 96 7.07 34.63 8.74
C ARG A 96 7.08 36.16 8.48
N GLU A 97 6.52 36.60 7.34
CA GLU A 97 6.42 38.02 7.04
C GLU A 97 5.16 38.68 7.66
N ASP A 98 4.01 38.01 7.60
CA ASP A 98 2.72 38.68 7.82
C ASP A 98 1.82 38.06 8.92
N ILE A 99 2.28 37.09 9.68
CA ILE A 99 1.44 36.38 10.68
C ILE A 99 0.99 37.27 11.84
N LEU A 100 1.66 38.42 12.06
CA LEU A 100 1.25 39.38 13.06
C LEU A 100 -0.20 39.90 12.82
N GLU A 101 -0.68 39.85 11.58
CA GLU A 101 -2.04 40.21 11.19
C GLU A 101 -3.14 39.34 11.80
N VAL A 102 -2.77 38.19 12.30
CA VAL A 102 -3.66 37.22 12.97
C VAL A 102 -3.26 36.97 14.44
N GLY A 103 -2.37 37.81 15.00
CA GLY A 103 -2.02 37.85 16.41
C GLY A 103 -1.03 36.76 16.84
N TYR A 104 -0.28 36.17 15.89
CA TYR A 104 0.81 35.24 16.20
C TYR A 104 2.17 35.93 16.03
N PRO A 105 3.19 35.53 16.80
CA PRO A 105 4.53 36.05 16.63
C PRO A 105 5.20 35.41 15.40
N ARG A 106 6.13 36.14 14.77
CA ARG A 106 6.87 35.65 13.60
C ARG A 106 7.73 34.40 13.87
N ASN A 107 8.12 34.18 15.11
CA ASN A 107 8.94 33.04 15.58
C ASN A 107 8.09 31.83 16.03
N PHE A 108 6.88 31.67 15.48
CA PHE A 108 6.03 30.52 15.77
C PHE A 108 6.74 29.18 15.55
N THR A 109 6.32 28.16 16.30
CA THR A 109 6.87 26.79 16.19
C THR A 109 6.00 25.99 15.21
N ILE A 110 6.63 25.17 14.35
CA ILE A 110 5.92 24.20 13.49
C ILE A 110 5.98 22.85 14.18
N LEU A 111 4.81 22.26 14.42
CA LEU A 111 4.67 20.99 15.12
C LEU A 111 4.72 19.84 14.13
N ASP A 112 5.50 18.82 14.47
CA ASP A 112 5.48 17.54 13.77
C ASP A 112 4.38 16.61 14.31
N SER A 113 4.29 15.38 13.73
CA SER A 113 3.28 14.40 14.14
C SER A 113 3.43 13.92 15.58
N ASP A 114 4.65 13.89 16.12
CA ASP A 114 4.90 13.42 17.49
C ASP A 114 4.55 14.49 18.51
N ASP A 115 4.81 15.76 18.18
CA ASP A 115 4.37 16.91 18.94
C ASP A 115 2.83 16.96 19.04
N GLN A 116 2.14 16.78 17.88
CA GLN A 116 0.68 16.73 17.82
C GLN A 116 0.12 15.59 18.69
N LYS A 117 0.69 14.37 18.59
CA LYS A 117 0.29 13.24 19.45
C LYS A 117 0.57 13.48 20.92
N SER A 118 1.60 14.26 21.25
CA SER A 118 1.88 14.64 22.64
C SER A 118 0.78 15.51 23.22
N ILE A 119 0.30 16.51 22.46
CA ILE A 119 -0.84 17.36 22.86
C ILE A 119 -2.11 16.50 23.04
N LEU A 120 -2.38 15.58 22.11
CA LEU A 120 -3.53 14.68 22.22
C LEU A 120 -3.43 13.77 23.45
N ARG A 121 -2.24 13.29 23.80
CA ARG A 121 -2.01 12.48 24.99
C ARG A 121 -2.38 13.24 26.27
N ASP A 122 -2.02 14.53 26.34
CA ASP A 122 -2.38 15.39 27.46
C ASP A 122 -3.90 15.67 27.49
N ALA A 123 -4.53 15.92 26.35
CA ALA A 123 -5.98 16.08 26.22
C ALA A 123 -6.72 14.83 26.74
N TYR A 124 -6.33 13.66 26.29
CA TYR A 124 -6.96 12.39 26.68
C TYR A 124 -6.81 12.10 28.16
N LYS A 125 -5.63 12.39 28.72
CA LYS A 125 -5.39 12.25 30.16
C LYS A 125 -6.30 13.19 30.97
N GLN A 126 -6.43 14.44 30.55
CA GLN A 126 -7.26 15.43 31.23
C GLN A 126 -8.77 15.14 31.13
N MET A 127 -9.22 14.68 29.97
CA MET A 127 -10.64 14.39 29.71
C MET A 127 -11.03 12.94 30.04
N GLN A 128 -10.09 12.13 30.52
CA GLN A 128 -10.28 10.71 30.84
C GLN A 128 -10.78 9.88 29.63
N ILE A 129 -10.27 10.19 28.44
CA ILE A 129 -10.61 9.50 27.19
C ILE A 129 -9.71 8.28 27.05
N ASP A 130 -10.33 7.13 26.71
CA ASP A 130 -9.59 5.92 26.38
C ASP A 130 -9.07 6.01 24.93
N VAL A 131 -7.77 5.80 24.72
CA VAL A 131 -7.12 5.75 23.41
C VAL A 131 -7.71 4.64 22.54
N LYS A 132 -8.21 3.57 23.15
CA LYS A 132 -8.87 2.47 22.44
C LYS A 132 -10.17 2.91 21.73
N SER A 133 -10.92 3.84 22.35
CA SER A 133 -12.15 4.37 21.78
C SER A 133 -11.89 5.41 20.67
N TYR A 134 -10.77 6.12 20.74
CA TYR A 134 -10.38 7.17 19.79
C TYR A 134 -8.87 7.12 19.56
N SER A 135 -8.40 6.51 18.48
CA SER A 135 -6.97 6.50 18.18
C SER A 135 -6.45 7.91 17.89
N TYR A 136 -5.18 8.19 18.18
CA TYR A 136 -4.59 9.50 17.92
C TYR A 136 -4.63 9.85 16.42
N ASN A 137 -4.40 8.87 15.55
CA ASN A 137 -4.44 9.10 14.10
C ASN A 137 -5.85 9.45 13.62
N SER A 138 -6.89 8.77 14.13
CA SER A 138 -8.29 9.10 13.82
C SER A 138 -8.66 10.50 14.32
N MET A 139 -8.17 10.89 15.51
CA MET A 139 -8.41 12.23 16.06
C MET A 139 -7.69 13.32 15.27
N LEU A 140 -6.43 13.11 14.89
CA LEU A 140 -5.70 14.03 14.02
C LEU A 140 -6.39 14.18 12.67
N GLY A 141 -6.89 13.07 12.09
CA GLY A 141 -7.69 13.11 10.86
C GLY A 141 -8.98 13.92 11.02
N TYR A 142 -9.68 13.79 12.15
CA TYR A 142 -10.86 14.62 12.45
C TYR A 142 -10.51 16.11 12.58
N ILE A 143 -9.41 16.45 13.27
CA ILE A 143 -8.93 17.83 13.43
C ILE A 143 -8.55 18.42 12.07
N SER A 144 -7.74 17.70 11.30
CA SER A 144 -7.31 18.12 9.96
C SER A 144 -8.49 18.37 9.02
N ALA A 145 -9.47 17.45 9.00
CA ALA A 145 -10.68 17.62 8.20
C ALA A 145 -11.49 18.87 8.58
N ASN A 146 -11.61 19.16 9.88
CA ASN A 146 -12.29 20.38 10.32
C ASN A 146 -11.50 21.64 9.95
N LYS A 147 -10.19 21.69 10.21
CA LYS A 147 -9.33 22.83 9.87
C LYS A 147 -9.39 23.17 8.38
N THR A 148 -9.19 22.18 7.53
CA THR A 148 -9.14 22.36 6.06
C THR A 148 -10.49 22.74 5.47
N ASN A 149 -11.61 22.41 6.15
CA ASN A 149 -12.96 22.85 5.81
C ASN A 149 -13.40 24.14 6.55
N PHE A 150 -12.49 24.84 7.21
CA PHE A 150 -12.76 26.06 7.98
C PHE A 150 -13.81 25.92 9.09
N VAL A 151 -13.95 24.71 9.63
CA VAL A 151 -14.81 24.43 10.78
C VAL A 151 -13.98 24.61 12.04
N ASP A 152 -14.22 25.69 12.78
CA ASP A 152 -13.57 25.91 14.05
C ASP A 152 -14.14 25.01 15.17
N PRO A 153 -13.50 24.91 16.35
CA PRO A 153 -13.97 24.04 17.43
C PRO A 153 -15.39 24.35 17.90
N VAL A 154 -15.84 25.60 17.83
CA VAL A 154 -17.20 26.00 18.23
C VAL A 154 -18.22 25.47 17.22
N MET A 155 -17.93 25.63 15.94
CA MET A 155 -18.73 25.07 14.86
C MET A 155 -18.73 23.54 14.89
N ALA A 156 -17.57 22.92 15.11
CA ALA A 156 -17.44 21.47 15.25
C ALA A 156 -18.30 20.94 16.40
N LYS A 157 -18.33 21.65 17.54
CA LYS A 157 -19.20 21.33 18.69
C LYS A 157 -20.69 21.46 18.35
N ALA A 158 -21.07 22.51 17.62
CA ALA A 158 -22.45 22.68 17.18
C ALA A 158 -22.89 21.58 16.17
N ASN A 159 -21.98 21.19 15.27
CA ASN A 159 -22.22 20.15 14.27
C ASN A 159 -22.29 18.74 14.88
N ALA A 160 -21.68 18.52 16.03
CA ALA A 160 -21.66 17.22 16.72
C ALA A 160 -23.04 16.73 17.16
N GLY A 161 -24.03 17.63 17.26
CA GLY A 161 -25.40 17.28 17.65
C GLY A 161 -25.46 16.55 19.01
N PRO A 162 -26.42 15.60 19.18
CA PRO A 162 -26.59 14.86 20.44
C PRO A 162 -25.63 13.67 20.60
N TRP A 163 -24.76 13.40 19.62
CA TRP A 163 -23.89 12.23 19.62
C TRP A 163 -22.69 12.43 20.51
N ALA A 164 -22.65 11.70 21.64
CA ALA A 164 -21.59 11.84 22.65
C ALA A 164 -20.17 11.67 22.05
N GLY A 165 -19.98 10.74 21.11
CA GLY A 165 -18.71 10.50 20.46
C GLY A 165 -18.22 11.69 19.64
N GLU A 166 -19.10 12.34 18.88
CA GLU A 166 -18.74 13.53 18.09
C GLU A 166 -18.51 14.75 18.99
N GLN A 167 -19.24 14.85 20.13
CA GLN A 167 -18.98 15.90 21.11
C GLN A 167 -17.61 15.75 21.78
N ILE A 168 -17.20 14.53 22.11
CA ILE A 168 -15.85 14.25 22.64
C ILE A 168 -14.78 14.67 21.63
N LYS A 169 -14.95 14.33 20.35
CA LYS A 169 -13.99 14.74 19.31
C LYS A 169 -13.87 16.28 19.20
N ALA A 170 -15.01 16.99 19.26
CA ALA A 170 -15.04 18.44 19.22
C ALA A 170 -14.40 19.07 20.47
N ASP A 171 -14.56 18.46 21.66
CA ASP A 171 -13.92 18.92 22.90
C ASP A 171 -12.40 18.71 22.84
N VAL A 172 -11.94 17.60 22.31
CA VAL A 172 -10.50 17.34 22.06
C VAL A 172 -9.94 18.34 21.07
N TYR A 173 -10.67 18.64 19.99
CA TYR A 173 -10.27 19.64 19.00
C TYR A 173 -10.15 21.02 19.65
N ALA A 174 -11.11 21.43 20.50
CA ALA A 174 -11.05 22.69 21.23
C ALA A 174 -9.83 22.77 22.17
N TYR A 175 -9.51 21.66 22.85
CA TYR A 175 -8.30 21.59 23.68
C TYR A 175 -7.04 21.72 22.83
N TYR A 176 -6.97 21.01 21.72
CA TYR A 176 -5.84 21.01 20.79
C TYR A 176 -5.55 22.44 20.27
N GLU A 177 -6.57 23.12 19.73
CA GLU A 177 -6.45 24.51 19.26
C GLU A 177 -6.02 25.49 20.36
N LYS A 178 -6.58 25.31 21.57
CA LYS A 178 -6.19 26.13 22.72
C LYS A 178 -4.71 25.95 23.05
N ARG A 179 -4.21 24.71 23.05
CA ARG A 179 -2.80 24.42 23.34
C ARG A 179 -1.87 24.95 22.25
N LEU A 180 -2.23 24.82 20.98
CA LEU A 180 -1.48 25.42 19.87
C LEU A 180 -1.36 26.95 20.07
N LYS A 181 -2.47 27.60 20.38
CA LYS A 181 -2.49 29.07 20.60
C LYS A 181 -1.62 29.49 21.79
N GLU A 182 -1.67 28.76 22.91
CA GLU A 182 -0.87 29.02 24.11
C GLU A 182 0.64 28.95 23.84
N MET A 183 1.08 28.04 22.98
CA MET A 183 2.50 27.84 22.65
C MET A 183 2.94 28.55 21.36
N TYR A 184 2.04 29.29 20.73
CA TYR A 184 2.26 29.85 19.38
C TYR A 184 2.74 28.80 18.39
N GLY A 185 2.18 27.58 18.49
CA GLY A 185 2.44 26.47 17.59
C GLY A 185 1.49 26.48 16.42
N LEU A 186 1.97 26.01 15.27
CA LEU A 186 1.18 25.73 14.06
C LEU A 186 1.47 24.32 13.60
N ASP A 187 0.45 23.54 13.28
CA ASP A 187 0.63 22.29 12.53
C ASP A 187 0.66 22.54 11.02
N PHE A 188 0.81 21.48 10.24
CA PHE A 188 0.90 21.60 8.78
C PHE A 188 -0.38 22.17 8.14
N ASP A 189 -1.55 21.85 8.68
CA ASP A 189 -2.82 22.39 8.18
C ASP A 189 -2.94 23.89 8.51
N ASP A 190 -2.49 24.30 9.69
CA ASP A 190 -2.49 25.71 10.08
C ASP A 190 -1.66 26.59 9.16
N LEU A 191 -0.54 26.07 8.62
CA LEU A 191 0.27 26.82 7.66
C LEU A 191 -0.55 27.28 6.44
N LEU A 192 -1.42 26.38 5.95
CA LEU A 192 -2.30 26.69 4.82
C LEU A 192 -3.48 27.54 5.26
N VAL A 193 -4.15 27.19 6.35
CA VAL A 193 -5.34 27.87 6.86
C VAL A 193 -5.03 29.33 7.21
N PHE A 194 -3.93 29.60 7.92
CA PHE A 194 -3.56 30.97 8.28
C PHE A 194 -3.10 31.78 7.06
N ALA A 195 -2.33 31.18 6.15
CA ALA A 195 -1.94 31.83 4.90
C ALA A 195 -3.18 32.22 4.07
N TYR A 196 -4.15 31.32 3.94
CA TYR A 196 -5.42 31.60 3.27
C TYR A 196 -6.20 32.73 3.94
N ARG A 197 -6.37 32.69 5.27
CA ARG A 197 -7.09 33.74 6.03
C ARG A 197 -6.45 35.10 5.85
N ILE A 198 -5.12 35.19 5.99
CA ILE A 198 -4.40 36.46 5.80
C ILE A 198 -4.62 36.99 4.38
N LEU A 199 -4.44 36.17 3.36
CA LEU A 199 -4.62 36.60 1.97
C LEU A 199 -6.08 36.96 1.65
N LYS A 200 -7.06 36.29 2.27
CA LYS A 200 -8.49 36.55 2.06
C LYS A 200 -8.93 37.81 2.77
N ASP A 201 -8.58 37.96 4.06
CA ASP A 201 -9.16 38.96 4.95
C ASP A 201 -8.37 40.26 4.97
N LYS A 202 -7.08 40.25 4.60
CA LYS A 202 -6.17 41.40 4.63
C LYS A 202 -5.81 41.85 3.21
N GLU A 203 -6.60 42.77 2.67
CA GLU A 203 -6.45 43.21 1.28
C GLU A 203 -5.05 43.80 0.99
N GLU A 204 -4.50 44.58 1.92
CA GLU A 204 -3.16 45.17 1.77
C GLU A 204 -2.07 44.13 1.66
N VAL A 205 -2.15 43.05 2.47
CA VAL A 205 -1.21 41.92 2.43
C VAL A 205 -1.39 41.18 1.11
N ARG A 206 -2.63 40.86 0.73
CA ARG A 206 -2.91 40.22 -0.56
C ARG A 206 -2.34 41.03 -1.71
N ALA A 207 -2.61 42.34 -1.77
CA ALA A 207 -2.09 43.22 -2.83
C ALA A 207 -0.55 43.31 -2.82
N LYS A 208 0.10 43.25 -1.64
CA LYS A 208 1.56 43.16 -1.51
C LYS A 208 2.09 41.87 -2.19
N TRP A 209 1.49 40.73 -1.92
CA TRP A 209 1.93 39.43 -2.47
C TRP A 209 1.60 39.31 -3.96
N GLN A 210 0.46 39.81 -4.45
CA GLN A 210 0.10 39.87 -5.86
C GLN A 210 1.08 40.75 -6.66
N ARG A 211 1.49 41.90 -6.13
CA ARG A 211 2.52 42.77 -6.77
C ARG A 211 3.92 42.16 -6.75
N ARG A 212 4.18 41.21 -5.82
CA ARG A 212 5.47 40.54 -5.71
C ARG A 212 5.74 39.58 -6.88
N PHE A 213 4.72 38.82 -7.31
CA PHE A 213 4.84 37.82 -8.35
C PHE A 213 4.04 38.15 -9.58
N THR A 214 4.76 38.35 -10.68
CA THR A 214 4.14 38.53 -12.01
C THR A 214 3.89 37.18 -12.68
N TYR A 215 4.78 36.23 -12.47
CA TYR A 215 4.66 34.89 -13.04
C TYR A 215 4.63 33.83 -11.94
N ILE A 216 3.53 33.07 -11.92
CA ILE A 216 3.32 31.99 -10.95
C ILE A 216 3.24 30.68 -11.73
N HIS A 217 4.11 29.73 -11.39
CA HIS A 217 4.14 28.39 -11.99
C HIS A 217 3.76 27.38 -10.93
N VAL A 218 2.90 26.40 -11.27
CA VAL A 218 2.52 25.31 -10.38
C VAL A 218 2.69 23.99 -11.12
N ASP A 219 3.65 23.19 -10.67
CA ASP A 219 3.90 21.83 -11.19
C ASP A 219 3.06 20.81 -10.42
N GLU A 220 2.77 19.66 -11.07
CA GLU A 220 1.91 18.59 -10.54
C GLU A 220 0.53 19.12 -10.08
N PHE A 221 -0.07 20.04 -10.84
CA PHE A 221 -1.28 20.75 -10.47
C PHE A 221 -2.50 19.85 -10.26
N GLN A 222 -2.51 18.63 -10.78
CA GLN A 222 -3.55 17.63 -10.55
C GLN A 222 -3.58 17.09 -9.11
N ASP A 223 -2.52 17.31 -8.32
CA ASP A 223 -2.44 16.85 -6.92
C ASP A 223 -2.81 17.94 -5.90
N VAL A 224 -3.20 19.10 -6.37
CA VAL A 224 -3.59 20.25 -5.53
C VAL A 224 -4.97 20.00 -4.90
N ASP A 225 -5.11 20.31 -3.61
CA ASP A 225 -6.39 20.32 -2.90
C ASP A 225 -7.11 21.69 -2.97
N ASN A 226 -8.35 21.75 -2.49
CA ASN A 226 -9.18 22.96 -2.54
C ASN A 226 -8.57 24.16 -1.80
N LEU A 227 -7.92 23.93 -0.65
CA LEU A 227 -7.34 25.02 0.16
C LEU A 227 -6.08 25.57 -0.51
N GLN A 228 -5.21 24.68 -1.02
CA GLN A 228 -4.04 25.06 -1.80
C GLN A 228 -4.44 25.83 -3.05
N TYR A 229 -5.47 25.37 -3.75
CA TYR A 229 -6.01 26.06 -4.92
C TYR A 229 -6.55 27.45 -4.57
N ALA A 230 -7.29 27.57 -3.46
CA ALA A 230 -7.79 28.86 -3.00
C ALA A 230 -6.64 29.85 -2.67
N ILE A 231 -5.54 29.39 -2.08
CA ILE A 231 -4.33 30.19 -1.85
C ILE A 231 -3.73 30.65 -3.18
N ILE A 232 -3.55 29.73 -4.14
CA ILE A 232 -3.00 30.06 -5.47
C ILE A 232 -3.88 31.12 -6.16
N ARG A 233 -5.19 30.96 -6.13
CA ARG A 233 -6.12 31.95 -6.71
C ARG A 233 -6.00 33.34 -6.08
N LEU A 234 -5.82 33.42 -4.75
CA LEU A 234 -5.65 34.72 -4.05
C LEU A 234 -4.30 35.38 -4.36
N LEU A 235 -3.28 34.58 -4.75
CA LEU A 235 -1.98 35.12 -5.19
C LEU A 235 -2.01 35.69 -6.62
N VAL A 236 -2.94 35.25 -7.46
CA VAL A 236 -3.10 35.76 -8.83
C VAL A 236 -3.81 37.10 -8.78
N GLY A 237 -3.10 38.17 -9.15
CA GLY A 237 -3.62 39.51 -9.29
C GLY A 237 -3.84 39.87 -10.76
N ASP A 238 -4.35 41.09 -11.01
CA ASP A 238 -4.71 41.59 -12.36
C ASP A 238 -3.52 41.61 -13.34
N HIS A 239 -2.31 41.68 -12.82
CA HIS A 239 -1.05 41.69 -13.60
C HIS A 239 -0.21 40.43 -13.43
N SER A 240 -0.82 39.36 -12.95
CA SER A 240 -0.14 38.10 -12.76
C SER A 240 -0.58 37.06 -13.81
N TYR A 241 0.38 36.26 -14.26
CA TYR A 241 0.14 35.17 -15.19
C TYR A 241 0.38 33.84 -14.48
N LEU A 242 -0.65 33.00 -14.42
CA LEU A 242 -0.60 31.67 -13.81
C LEU A 242 -0.33 30.63 -14.89
N CYS A 243 0.72 29.86 -14.73
CA CYS A 243 1.03 28.71 -15.55
C CYS A 243 0.91 27.44 -14.68
N VAL A 244 -0.02 26.57 -15.01
CA VAL A 244 -0.21 25.30 -14.33
C VAL A 244 0.18 24.15 -15.23
N VAL A 245 0.89 23.17 -14.67
CA VAL A 245 1.35 21.99 -15.39
C VAL A 245 0.91 20.74 -14.64
N GLY A 246 0.31 19.80 -15.34
CA GLY A 246 -0.15 18.58 -14.69
C GLY A 246 -0.66 17.53 -15.67
N ASP A 247 -0.92 16.36 -15.14
CA ASP A 247 -1.51 15.24 -15.84
C ASP A 247 -2.72 14.70 -15.05
N PRO A 248 -3.97 14.98 -15.47
CA PRO A 248 -5.16 14.45 -14.81
C PRO A 248 -5.15 12.91 -14.68
N ASP A 249 -4.51 12.22 -15.64
CA ASP A 249 -4.39 10.76 -15.64
C ASP A 249 -3.35 10.25 -14.60
N GLN A 250 -2.63 11.14 -13.90
CA GLN A 250 -1.71 10.82 -12.82
C GLN A 250 -2.17 11.33 -11.44
N THR A 251 -3.46 11.68 -11.28
CA THR A 251 -4.05 12.02 -9.98
C THR A 251 -4.23 10.76 -9.16
N ILE A 252 -3.38 10.53 -8.16
CA ILE A 252 -3.33 9.32 -7.31
C ILE A 252 -3.28 9.66 -5.81
N TYR A 253 -3.59 10.89 -5.42
CA TYR A 253 -3.59 11.37 -4.04
C TYR A 253 -4.94 11.94 -3.60
N THR A 254 -6.08 11.41 -4.12
CA THR A 254 -7.42 11.86 -3.72
C THR A 254 -7.68 11.61 -2.24
N TRP A 255 -7.11 10.53 -1.69
CA TRP A 255 -7.13 10.24 -0.26
C TRP A 255 -6.39 11.28 0.62
N ARG A 256 -5.55 12.14 0.01
CA ARG A 256 -4.93 13.33 0.63
C ARG A 256 -5.67 14.63 0.29
N GLY A 257 -6.83 14.57 -0.36
CA GLY A 257 -7.62 15.73 -0.72
C GLY A 257 -7.40 16.28 -2.14
N ALA A 258 -6.52 15.64 -2.96
CA ALA A 258 -6.33 16.07 -4.35
C ALA A 258 -7.64 16.02 -5.13
N GLN A 259 -7.89 17.06 -5.94
CA GLN A 259 -9.12 17.24 -6.69
C GLN A 259 -8.83 17.38 -8.19
N VAL A 260 -9.07 16.30 -8.94
CA VAL A 260 -8.85 16.30 -10.40
C VAL A 260 -9.66 17.38 -11.11
N ASP A 261 -10.83 17.72 -10.58
CA ASP A 261 -11.72 18.73 -11.15
C ASP A 261 -11.10 20.14 -11.19
N ILE A 262 -10.10 20.42 -10.34
CA ILE A 262 -9.40 21.72 -10.34
C ILE A 262 -8.66 21.92 -11.68
N ILE A 263 -7.86 20.95 -12.10
CA ILE A 263 -7.13 21.04 -13.38
C ILE A 263 -8.08 20.90 -14.58
N MET A 264 -9.15 20.11 -14.45
CA MET A 264 -10.14 19.92 -15.51
C MET A 264 -10.91 21.21 -15.80
N ASN A 265 -11.29 21.95 -14.76
CA ASN A 265 -12.12 23.15 -14.86
C ASN A 265 -11.31 24.45 -14.91
N PHE A 266 -10.01 24.42 -15.15
CA PHE A 266 -9.12 25.59 -15.13
C PHE A 266 -9.60 26.74 -16.01
N GLU A 267 -10.07 26.45 -17.24
CA GLU A 267 -10.56 27.48 -18.18
C GLU A 267 -11.85 28.20 -17.72
N ARG A 268 -12.66 27.51 -16.90
CA ARG A 268 -13.83 28.16 -16.29
C ARG A 268 -13.42 29.21 -15.26
N ASP A 269 -12.36 28.91 -14.48
CA ASP A 269 -11.88 29.83 -13.44
C ASP A 269 -10.95 30.92 -14.00
N PHE A 270 -10.33 30.67 -15.15
CA PHE A 270 -9.46 31.58 -15.90
C PHE A 270 -9.87 31.65 -17.38
N PRO A 271 -10.96 32.37 -17.73
CA PRO A 271 -11.57 32.31 -19.07
C PRO A 271 -10.65 32.72 -20.22
N ASN A 272 -9.62 33.55 -19.97
CA ASN A 272 -8.66 34.02 -20.97
C ASN A 272 -7.37 33.16 -20.96
N SER A 273 -7.47 31.92 -20.54
CA SER A 273 -6.33 31.00 -20.49
C SER A 273 -6.17 30.25 -21.81
N LYS A 274 -4.94 29.85 -22.07
CA LYS A 274 -4.58 28.91 -23.16
C LYS A 274 -4.28 27.54 -22.60
N THR A 275 -4.71 26.50 -23.34
CA THR A 275 -4.34 25.12 -23.03
C THR A 275 -3.37 24.59 -24.08
N VAL A 276 -2.26 24.03 -23.63
CA VAL A 276 -1.28 23.33 -24.49
C VAL A 276 -1.18 21.87 -24.02
N ILE A 277 -1.28 20.95 -24.96
CA ILE A 277 -1.19 19.50 -24.69
C ILE A 277 0.17 18.98 -25.12
N LEU A 278 0.93 18.39 -24.16
CA LEU A 278 2.20 17.72 -24.41
C LEU A 278 1.97 16.20 -24.47
N ASN A 279 1.87 15.63 -25.64
CA ASN A 279 1.58 14.23 -25.86
C ASN A 279 2.76 13.42 -26.40
N GLN A 280 3.88 14.05 -26.79
CA GLN A 280 5.10 13.34 -27.13
C GLN A 280 5.81 12.89 -25.86
N ASN A 281 6.01 11.58 -25.75
CA ASN A 281 6.73 10.94 -24.64
C ASN A 281 8.18 10.72 -25.04
N TYR A 282 9.12 10.98 -24.13
CA TYR A 282 10.57 10.81 -24.31
C TYR A 282 11.16 9.73 -23.39
N ARG A 283 10.31 8.97 -22.74
CA ARG A 283 10.70 8.00 -21.72
C ARG A 283 10.57 6.56 -22.20
N SER A 284 9.39 6.19 -22.64
CA SER A 284 8.97 4.81 -22.84
C SER A 284 8.89 4.44 -24.31
N THR A 285 9.06 3.14 -24.61
CA THR A 285 8.84 2.58 -25.95
C THR A 285 7.36 2.55 -26.32
N GLN A 286 7.05 2.42 -27.62
CA GLN A 286 5.68 2.50 -28.13
C GLN A 286 4.75 1.40 -27.60
N PRO A 287 5.15 0.11 -27.44
CA PRO A 287 4.27 -0.92 -26.86
C PRO A 287 3.81 -0.58 -25.44
N ILE A 288 4.70 -0.05 -24.61
CA ILE A 288 4.37 0.39 -23.24
C ILE A 288 3.33 1.51 -23.27
N LEU A 289 3.50 2.49 -24.16
CA LEU A 289 2.56 3.61 -24.27
C LEU A 289 1.21 3.17 -24.84
N ASN A 290 1.19 2.25 -25.80
CA ASN A 290 -0.06 1.72 -26.33
C ASN A 290 -0.86 0.99 -25.26
N GLY A 291 -0.21 0.17 -24.43
CA GLY A 291 -0.84 -0.45 -23.26
C GLY A 291 -1.37 0.58 -22.27
N ALA A 292 -0.54 1.57 -21.89
CA ALA A 292 -0.94 2.62 -20.97
C ALA A 292 -2.10 3.49 -21.51
N ASN A 293 -2.08 3.84 -22.80
CA ASN A 293 -3.16 4.59 -23.46
C ASN A 293 -4.48 3.77 -23.47
N ALA A 294 -4.40 2.47 -23.80
CA ALA A 294 -5.57 1.59 -23.80
C ALA A 294 -6.18 1.46 -22.40
N LEU A 295 -5.35 1.24 -21.39
CA LEU A 295 -5.77 1.18 -19.99
C LEU A 295 -6.53 2.44 -19.58
N ILE A 296 -5.91 3.62 -19.76
CA ILE A 296 -6.45 4.87 -19.21
C ILE A 296 -7.68 5.39 -19.96
N ARG A 297 -7.91 4.97 -21.22
CA ARG A 297 -9.12 5.30 -21.99
C ARG A 297 -10.41 4.80 -21.34
N ASN A 298 -10.33 3.82 -20.43
CA ASN A 298 -11.48 3.31 -19.69
C ASN A 298 -11.96 4.27 -18.57
N ASN A 299 -11.21 5.32 -18.24
CA ASN A 299 -11.64 6.38 -17.36
C ASN A 299 -12.50 7.42 -18.10
N ARG A 300 -13.54 7.91 -17.45
CA ARG A 300 -14.48 8.90 -18.03
C ARG A 300 -14.06 10.33 -17.79
N ASN A 301 -13.56 10.63 -16.57
CA ASN A 301 -13.17 12.00 -16.19
C ASN A 301 -11.70 12.25 -16.55
N ARG A 302 -11.45 12.58 -17.83
CA ARG A 302 -10.09 12.83 -18.35
C ARG A 302 -10.09 13.83 -19.51
N ILE A 303 -8.93 14.40 -19.80
CA ILE A 303 -8.66 15.14 -21.03
C ILE A 303 -8.07 14.15 -22.03
N GLU A 304 -8.72 14.01 -23.18
CA GLU A 304 -8.27 13.09 -24.22
C GLU A 304 -6.88 13.49 -24.73
N LYS A 305 -5.96 12.57 -24.59
CA LYS A 305 -4.61 12.66 -25.14
C LYS A 305 -4.07 11.26 -25.34
N ASP A 306 -3.53 10.98 -26.50
CA ASP A 306 -2.81 9.75 -26.75
C ASP A 306 -1.31 10.06 -26.77
N LEU A 307 -0.58 9.35 -25.93
CA LEU A 307 0.87 9.47 -25.90
C LEU A 307 1.46 8.71 -27.09
N PHE A 308 2.43 9.33 -27.74
CA PHE A 308 3.25 8.71 -28.76
C PHE A 308 4.73 8.96 -28.45
N THR A 309 5.61 8.17 -29.04
CA THR A 309 7.06 8.30 -28.84
C THR A 309 7.82 8.05 -30.15
N GLU A 310 9.02 8.60 -30.19
CA GLU A 310 10.03 8.29 -31.19
C GLU A 310 11.19 7.46 -30.57
N VAL A 311 11.01 7.03 -29.28
CA VAL A 311 11.98 6.14 -28.62
C VAL A 311 11.91 4.76 -29.27
N GLU A 312 13.02 4.30 -29.82
CA GLU A 312 13.12 2.98 -30.46
C GLU A 312 12.94 1.84 -29.45
N GLY A 313 12.25 0.79 -29.87
CA GLY A 313 12.04 -0.44 -29.09
C GLY A 313 10.64 -1.02 -29.33
N ASP A 314 10.61 -2.31 -29.66
CA ASP A 314 9.38 -3.05 -30.00
C ASP A 314 9.11 -4.18 -29.00
N ASN A 315 9.80 -4.20 -27.85
CA ASN A 315 9.59 -5.24 -26.86
C ASN A 315 8.15 -5.24 -26.35
N PRO A 316 7.44 -6.38 -26.43
CA PRO A 316 6.09 -6.49 -25.90
C PRO A 316 6.07 -6.35 -24.38
N ILE A 317 4.92 -6.01 -23.82
CA ILE A 317 4.67 -6.09 -22.38
C ILE A 317 4.58 -7.58 -22.03
N ILE A 318 5.41 -8.03 -21.10
CA ILE A 318 5.38 -9.43 -20.67
C ILE A 318 4.41 -9.58 -19.51
N HIS A 319 3.40 -10.46 -19.68
CA HIS A 319 2.48 -10.82 -18.62
C HIS A 319 2.71 -12.27 -18.18
N PHE A 320 3.01 -12.46 -16.91
CA PHE A 320 3.24 -13.77 -16.31
C PHE A 320 2.18 -14.11 -15.28
N THR A 321 1.53 -15.25 -15.46
CA THR A 321 0.61 -15.83 -14.51
C THR A 321 1.23 -17.02 -13.79
N ALA A 322 1.43 -16.91 -12.48
CA ALA A 322 1.95 -17.98 -11.65
C ALA A 322 0.85 -18.98 -11.24
N MET A 323 1.26 -20.22 -10.95
CA MET A 323 0.35 -21.26 -10.45
C MET A 323 -0.17 -20.95 -9.03
N ASP A 324 0.65 -20.29 -8.21
CA ASP A 324 0.38 -19.92 -6.82
C ASP A 324 1.21 -18.71 -6.38
N ASP A 325 1.01 -18.28 -5.13
CA ASP A 325 1.66 -17.12 -4.53
C ASP A 325 3.17 -17.30 -4.32
N ALA A 326 3.63 -18.52 -4.14
CA ALA A 326 5.05 -18.80 -3.94
C ALA A 326 5.85 -18.70 -5.26
N ASN A 327 5.24 -19.08 -6.37
CA ASN A 327 5.90 -19.09 -7.68
C ASN A 327 6.00 -17.71 -8.35
N GLU A 328 5.11 -16.78 -8.05
CA GLU A 328 5.13 -15.43 -8.64
C GLU A 328 6.42 -14.67 -8.30
N PRO A 329 6.82 -14.51 -7.02
CA PRO A 329 8.04 -13.81 -6.65
C PRO A 329 9.32 -14.53 -7.10
N VAL A 330 9.31 -15.86 -7.17
CA VAL A 330 10.42 -16.66 -7.71
C VAL A 330 10.65 -16.37 -9.20
N TRP A 331 9.56 -16.26 -9.99
CA TRP A 331 9.67 -15.86 -11.39
C TRP A 331 10.25 -14.44 -11.52
N VAL A 332 9.77 -13.49 -10.72
CA VAL A 332 10.28 -12.11 -10.71
C VAL A 332 11.78 -12.10 -10.42
N ALA A 333 12.23 -12.80 -9.36
CA ALA A 333 13.65 -12.88 -9.00
C ALA A 333 14.49 -13.55 -10.11
N SER A 334 14.01 -14.65 -10.68
CA SER A 334 14.65 -15.34 -11.80
C SER A 334 14.80 -14.43 -13.03
N ARG A 335 13.76 -13.64 -13.35
CA ARG A 335 13.79 -12.71 -14.48
C ARG A 335 14.74 -11.56 -14.25
N ILE A 336 14.78 -11.02 -13.02
CA ILE A 336 15.76 -9.99 -12.61
C ILE A 336 17.18 -10.51 -12.76
N MET A 337 17.46 -11.74 -12.33
CA MET A 337 18.77 -12.37 -12.48
C MET A 337 19.15 -12.54 -13.96
N ALA A 338 18.21 -12.94 -14.82
CA ALA A 338 18.43 -13.06 -16.26
C ALA A 338 18.77 -11.68 -16.89
N LEU A 339 18.06 -10.62 -16.51
CA LEU A 339 18.37 -9.24 -16.92
C LEU A 339 19.78 -8.82 -16.49
N SER A 340 20.16 -9.10 -15.26
CA SER A 340 21.49 -8.79 -14.74
C SER A 340 22.60 -9.55 -15.50
N HIS A 341 22.39 -10.82 -15.81
CA HIS A 341 23.30 -11.59 -16.65
C HIS A 341 23.42 -11.07 -18.09
N SER A 342 22.39 -10.38 -18.60
CA SER A 342 22.46 -9.68 -19.88
C SER A 342 23.10 -8.29 -19.81
N GLY A 343 23.60 -7.88 -18.64
CA GLY A 343 24.34 -6.63 -18.43
C GLY A 343 23.50 -5.46 -17.91
N VAL A 344 22.23 -5.69 -17.50
CA VAL A 344 21.39 -4.66 -16.87
C VAL A 344 21.83 -4.48 -15.42
N CYS A 345 22.09 -3.25 -14.99
CA CYS A 345 22.37 -2.94 -13.59
C CYS A 345 21.10 -3.08 -12.74
N TYR A 346 21.24 -3.57 -11.51
CA TYR A 346 20.09 -3.71 -10.59
C TYR A 346 19.39 -2.39 -10.30
N ARG A 347 20.12 -1.27 -10.23
CA ARG A 347 19.55 0.08 -10.04
C ARG A 347 18.60 0.54 -11.15
N ASP A 348 18.67 -0.09 -12.33
CA ASP A 348 17.81 0.21 -13.47
C ASP A 348 16.54 -0.67 -13.48
N ILE A 349 16.34 -1.47 -12.43
CA ILE A 349 15.21 -2.39 -12.24
C ILE A 349 14.41 -1.96 -11.03
N ALA A 350 13.08 -1.83 -11.19
CA ALA A 350 12.15 -1.61 -10.09
C ALA A 350 11.04 -2.66 -10.07
N VAL A 351 10.64 -3.07 -8.87
CA VAL A 351 9.43 -3.87 -8.65
C VAL A 351 8.43 -3.02 -7.89
N LEU A 352 7.29 -2.77 -8.53
CA LEU A 352 6.22 -1.90 -8.02
C LEU A 352 5.05 -2.75 -7.56
N TYR A 353 4.51 -2.43 -6.39
CA TYR A 353 3.35 -3.11 -5.82
C TYR A 353 2.35 -2.13 -5.23
N ARG A 354 1.08 -2.58 -5.09
CA ARG A 354 -0.02 -1.73 -4.61
C ARG A 354 0.10 -1.42 -3.11
N SER A 355 0.48 -2.39 -2.31
CA SER A 355 0.52 -2.31 -0.84
C SER A 355 1.81 -2.90 -0.29
N ASN A 356 2.28 -2.37 0.84
CA ASN A 356 3.58 -2.75 1.42
C ASN A 356 3.66 -4.22 1.86
N TYR A 357 2.56 -4.85 2.28
CA TYR A 357 2.57 -6.25 2.70
C TYR A 357 3.02 -7.20 1.58
N LEU A 358 2.76 -6.83 0.32
CA LEU A 358 3.14 -7.63 -0.85
C LEU A 358 4.67 -7.77 -1.04
N SER A 359 5.48 -6.93 -0.39
CA SER A 359 6.94 -6.99 -0.55
C SER A 359 7.56 -8.25 0.01
N ARG A 360 6.89 -8.93 0.96
CA ARG A 360 7.47 -10.06 1.71
C ARG A 360 7.88 -11.22 0.80
N GLY A 361 6.99 -11.71 -0.06
CA GLY A 361 7.32 -12.80 -1.00
C GLY A 361 8.49 -12.43 -1.91
N LEU A 362 8.52 -11.16 -2.38
CA LEU A 362 9.62 -10.62 -3.17
C LEU A 362 10.93 -10.57 -2.38
N GLU A 363 10.89 -10.09 -1.13
CA GLU A 363 12.06 -10.01 -0.26
C GLU A 363 12.68 -11.40 -0.05
N LYS A 364 11.85 -12.42 0.25
CA LYS A 364 12.28 -13.81 0.39
C LYS A 364 12.94 -14.32 -0.89
N ALA A 365 12.26 -14.20 -2.02
CA ALA A 365 12.78 -14.66 -3.30
C ALA A 365 14.10 -13.96 -3.70
N LEU A 366 14.19 -12.65 -3.53
CA LEU A 366 15.42 -11.90 -3.85
C LEU A 366 16.60 -12.32 -2.96
N LEU A 367 16.35 -12.63 -1.67
CA LEU A 367 17.36 -13.14 -0.75
C LEU A 367 17.83 -14.55 -1.15
N ASP A 368 16.91 -15.44 -1.53
CA ASP A 368 17.22 -16.80 -1.97
C ASP A 368 18.08 -16.80 -3.23
N PHE A 369 17.78 -15.87 -4.16
CA PHE A 369 18.57 -15.66 -5.38
C PHE A 369 19.81 -14.78 -5.17
N ARG A 370 20.07 -14.29 -3.95
CA ARG A 370 21.18 -13.40 -3.58
C ARG A 370 21.21 -12.10 -4.41
N ILE A 371 20.03 -11.58 -4.73
CA ILE A 371 19.87 -10.32 -5.46
C ILE A 371 19.81 -9.17 -4.45
N PRO A 372 20.70 -8.16 -4.53
CA PRO A 372 20.67 -7.03 -3.64
C PRO A 372 19.44 -6.14 -3.94
N TYR A 373 18.70 -5.76 -2.92
CA TYR A 373 17.52 -4.92 -3.06
C TYR A 373 17.43 -3.84 -1.98
N ARG A 374 16.65 -2.80 -2.27
CA ARG A 374 16.31 -1.73 -1.30
C ARG A 374 14.82 -1.41 -1.38
N ILE A 375 14.17 -1.25 -0.21
CA ILE A 375 12.79 -0.80 -0.12
C ILE A 375 12.76 0.71 0.04
N TYR A 376 12.03 1.40 -0.85
CA TYR A 376 11.80 2.83 -0.79
C TYR A 376 10.46 3.16 -0.15
N GLY A 377 10.49 4.06 0.84
CA GLY A 377 9.28 4.50 1.55
C GLY A 377 8.66 3.45 2.47
N GLY A 378 9.38 2.37 2.76
CA GLY A 378 8.95 1.27 3.62
C GLY A 378 10.08 0.73 4.50
N ILE A 379 9.71 -0.13 5.42
CA ILE A 379 10.60 -0.93 6.27
C ILE A 379 10.53 -2.37 5.76
N ARG A 380 11.64 -3.10 5.78
CA ARG A 380 11.67 -4.53 5.42
C ARG A 380 10.60 -5.28 6.20
N PHE A 381 10.00 -6.30 5.60
CA PHE A 381 8.86 -6.99 6.18
C PHE A 381 9.13 -7.46 7.61
N TYR A 382 10.21 -8.20 7.83
CA TYR A 382 10.56 -8.71 9.15
C TYR A 382 11.09 -7.64 10.14
N ASP A 383 11.34 -6.42 9.66
CA ASP A 383 11.72 -5.28 10.51
C ASP A 383 10.53 -4.46 11.00
N ARG A 384 9.34 -4.68 10.43
CA ARG A 384 8.10 -4.00 10.83
C ARG A 384 7.76 -4.28 12.29
N ALA A 385 7.21 -3.26 12.96
CA ALA A 385 6.94 -3.33 14.39
C ALA A 385 5.98 -4.48 14.75
N GLU A 386 4.87 -4.60 14.03
CA GLU A 386 3.86 -5.65 14.25
C GLU A 386 4.40 -7.06 13.97
N ILE A 387 5.28 -7.21 12.99
CA ILE A 387 5.92 -8.50 12.68
C ILE A 387 6.91 -8.89 13.79
N LYS A 388 7.73 -7.92 14.25
CA LYS A 388 8.62 -8.15 15.41
C LYS A 388 7.84 -8.46 16.68
N ASP A 389 6.66 -7.85 16.88
CA ASP A 389 5.78 -8.15 18.00
C ASP A 389 5.25 -9.59 17.91
N ALA A 390 4.70 -9.98 16.74
CA ALA A 390 4.19 -11.33 16.50
C ALA A 390 5.28 -12.41 16.67
N LEU A 391 6.46 -12.19 16.08
CA LEU A 391 7.60 -13.10 16.24
C LEU A 391 8.10 -13.15 17.70
N SER A 392 7.94 -12.08 18.48
CA SER A 392 8.28 -12.07 19.90
C SER A 392 7.35 -12.96 20.72
N TYR A 393 6.05 -13.04 20.36
CA TYR A 393 5.14 -14.02 20.94
C TYR A 393 5.61 -15.45 20.61
N LEU A 394 5.90 -15.77 19.35
CA LEU A 394 6.38 -17.10 18.95
C LEU A 394 7.70 -17.48 19.65
N ARG A 395 8.65 -16.53 19.79
CA ARG A 395 9.91 -16.77 20.50
C ARG A 395 9.71 -17.12 21.98
N LEU A 396 8.68 -16.58 22.63
CA LEU A 396 8.34 -16.97 24.00
C LEU A 396 7.71 -18.35 24.08
N LEU A 397 6.99 -18.77 23.04
CA LEU A 397 6.37 -20.10 22.97
C LEU A 397 7.37 -21.21 22.63
N ALA A 398 8.47 -20.87 21.96
CA ALA A 398 9.46 -21.85 21.53
C ALA A 398 9.98 -22.71 22.69
N PRO A 399 10.13 -24.03 22.48
CA PRO A 399 10.68 -24.96 23.46
C PRO A 399 12.08 -24.54 23.90
N LYS A 400 12.46 -24.95 25.13
CA LYS A 400 13.80 -24.70 25.65
C LYS A 400 14.86 -25.45 24.86
N GLN A 401 15.94 -24.74 24.49
CA GLN A 401 17.08 -25.35 23.81
C GLN A 401 18.00 -26.02 24.82
N GLU A 402 18.48 -27.22 24.51
CA GLU A 402 19.37 -27.98 25.39
C GLU A 402 20.71 -27.29 25.64
N ASP A 403 21.20 -26.54 24.63
CA ASP A 403 22.49 -25.82 24.69
C ASP A 403 22.41 -24.42 25.27
N ASP A 404 21.21 -23.85 25.47
CA ASP A 404 20.99 -22.48 26.06
C ASP A 404 20.17 -22.58 27.35
N GLU A 405 20.83 -22.87 28.45
CA GLU A 405 20.17 -22.98 29.76
C GLU A 405 19.48 -21.71 30.22
N LYS A 406 19.94 -20.53 29.77
CA LYS A 406 19.47 -19.22 30.27
C LYS A 406 18.47 -18.54 29.36
N GLU A 407 18.40 -18.92 28.09
CA GLU A 407 17.51 -18.35 27.09
C GLU A 407 17.39 -16.81 27.16
N LEU A 408 18.52 -16.11 27.32
CA LEU A 408 18.56 -14.65 27.50
C LEU A 408 17.97 -13.89 26.31
N TYR A 409 17.89 -14.49 25.14
CA TYR A 409 17.23 -13.91 23.96
C TYR A 409 15.73 -13.62 24.22
N LYS A 410 15.08 -14.36 25.13
CA LYS A 410 13.68 -14.09 25.53
C LYS A 410 13.49 -12.74 26.22
N ASN A 411 14.54 -12.16 26.81
CA ASN A 411 14.46 -10.85 27.46
C ASN A 411 14.03 -9.75 26.49
N LEU A 412 14.53 -9.77 25.24
CA LEU A 412 14.15 -8.81 24.22
C LEU A 412 12.67 -8.96 23.86
N SER A 413 12.22 -10.21 23.74
CA SER A 413 10.81 -10.50 23.43
C SER A 413 9.87 -10.04 24.55
N ILE A 414 10.22 -10.32 25.82
CA ILE A 414 9.44 -9.85 26.97
C ILE A 414 9.36 -8.33 27.01
N LYS A 415 10.49 -7.62 26.92
CA LYS A 415 10.53 -6.15 26.93
C LYS A 415 9.62 -5.57 25.85
N ARG A 416 9.51 -6.25 24.73
CA ARG A 416 8.72 -5.81 23.60
C ARG A 416 7.21 -6.01 23.81
N ILE A 417 6.77 -7.20 24.22
CA ILE A 417 5.36 -7.57 24.16
C ILE A 417 4.63 -7.62 25.50
N ILE A 418 5.33 -7.59 26.65
CA ILE A 418 4.67 -7.70 27.97
C ILE A 418 3.62 -6.60 28.20
N ASN A 419 3.79 -5.44 27.58
CA ASN A 419 2.88 -4.31 27.66
C ASN A 419 2.29 -3.91 26.30
N MET A 420 2.27 -4.83 25.36
CA MET A 420 1.69 -4.70 24.03
C MET A 420 0.74 -5.90 23.76
N PRO A 421 -0.59 -5.73 23.85
CA PRO A 421 -1.36 -4.52 24.23
C PRO A 421 -1.06 -4.00 25.64
N LYS A 422 -1.50 -2.76 25.93
CA LYS A 422 -1.24 -2.13 27.23
C LYS A 422 -1.81 -2.93 28.40
N ARG A 423 -0.94 -3.42 29.27
CA ARG A 423 -1.28 -4.17 30.48
C ARG A 423 -1.02 -3.41 31.77
N GLY A 424 -0.65 -2.11 31.69
CA GLY A 424 -0.40 -1.26 32.86
C GLY A 424 0.85 -1.65 33.65
N ILE A 425 1.80 -2.30 33.01
CA ILE A 425 3.09 -2.69 33.58
C ILE A 425 4.06 -1.52 33.36
N GLY A 426 4.30 -0.73 34.40
CA GLY A 426 5.12 0.48 34.31
C GLY A 426 6.63 0.21 34.33
N ALA A 427 7.42 1.25 33.95
CA ALA A 427 8.89 1.18 33.88
C ALA A 427 9.55 0.66 35.15
N LYS A 428 9.07 1.08 36.34
CA LYS A 428 9.59 0.61 37.66
C LYS A 428 9.39 -0.88 37.87
N THR A 429 8.28 -1.46 37.38
CA THR A 429 8.04 -2.89 37.48
C THR A 429 8.95 -3.65 36.53
N MET A 430 9.19 -3.11 35.31
CA MET A 430 10.14 -3.69 34.37
C MET A 430 11.57 -3.68 34.90
N GLU A 431 11.98 -2.58 35.51
CA GLU A 431 13.31 -2.47 36.14
C GLU A 431 13.51 -3.47 37.28
N LEU A 432 12.48 -3.71 38.11
CA LEU A 432 12.52 -4.76 39.13
C LEU A 432 12.66 -6.17 38.52
N ILE A 433 11.95 -6.45 37.41
CA ILE A 433 12.06 -7.74 36.73
C ILE A 433 13.48 -7.92 36.17
N GLU A 434 14.06 -6.88 35.57
CA GLU A 434 15.42 -6.90 35.03
C GLU A 434 16.47 -7.13 36.14
N GLN A 435 16.41 -6.38 37.21
CA GLN A 435 17.34 -6.50 38.35
C GLN A 435 17.26 -7.91 38.98
N GLN A 436 16.05 -8.46 39.14
CA GLN A 436 15.89 -9.81 39.66
C GLN A 436 16.43 -10.86 38.70
N ALA A 437 16.22 -10.67 37.38
CA ALA A 437 16.74 -11.59 36.34
C ALA A 437 18.28 -11.60 36.34
N GLU A 438 18.91 -10.45 36.49
CA GLU A 438 20.36 -10.31 36.62
C GLU A 438 20.87 -10.99 37.90
N HIS A 439 20.18 -10.73 39.05
CA HIS A 439 20.53 -11.31 40.33
C HIS A 439 20.47 -12.86 40.30
N ASP A 440 19.40 -13.43 39.77
CA ASP A 440 19.17 -14.88 39.71
C ASP A 440 19.85 -15.55 38.51
N ASN A 441 20.54 -14.75 37.70
CA ASN A 441 21.25 -15.20 36.48
C ASN A 441 20.38 -16.03 35.53
N THR A 442 19.16 -15.58 35.31
CA THR A 442 18.13 -16.21 34.45
C THR A 442 17.46 -15.18 33.54
N ASN A 443 16.53 -15.60 32.68
CA ASN A 443 15.77 -14.67 31.82
C ASN A 443 14.57 -14.07 32.56
N MET A 444 14.08 -12.93 32.05
CA MET A 444 12.97 -12.17 32.63
C MET A 444 11.65 -12.96 32.66
N TYR A 445 11.46 -13.92 31.71
CA TYR A 445 10.25 -14.74 31.68
C TYR A 445 10.18 -15.69 32.88
N GLU A 446 11.28 -16.34 33.22
CA GLU A 446 11.37 -17.20 34.41
C GLU A 446 11.12 -16.39 35.70
N ILE A 447 11.59 -15.16 35.76
CA ILE A 447 11.34 -14.28 36.90
C ILE A 447 9.85 -13.99 37.07
N ILE A 448 9.15 -13.57 36.02
CA ILE A 448 7.70 -13.26 36.12
C ILE A 448 6.85 -14.52 36.33
N LYS A 449 7.37 -15.70 36.01
CA LYS A 449 6.74 -16.99 36.25
C LYS A 449 6.93 -17.46 37.70
N GLN A 450 8.13 -17.30 38.25
CA GLN A 450 8.48 -17.81 39.59
C GLN A 450 8.09 -16.85 40.72
N TYR A 451 8.19 -15.52 40.48
CA TYR A 451 8.01 -14.53 41.50
C TYR A 451 6.75 -13.70 41.29
N GLU A 452 6.06 -13.40 42.38
CA GLU A 452 4.94 -12.47 42.40
C GLU A 452 5.42 -11.00 42.35
N ILE A 453 5.70 -10.50 41.14
CA ILE A 453 6.23 -9.15 40.95
C ILE A 453 5.10 -8.15 40.66
N GLY A 454 5.27 -6.93 41.18
CA GLY A 454 4.29 -5.85 41.05
C GLY A 454 3.27 -5.83 42.19
N LYS A 455 2.37 -4.85 42.14
CA LYS A 455 1.28 -4.68 43.11
C LYS A 455 -0.05 -4.46 42.42
N GLY A 456 -1.12 -4.93 43.02
CA GLY A 456 -2.49 -4.68 42.52
C GLY A 456 -2.71 -5.15 41.08
N LYS A 457 -3.17 -4.26 40.22
CA LYS A 457 -3.55 -4.58 38.86
C LYS A 457 -2.35 -5.03 37.99
N ALA A 458 -1.18 -4.46 38.19
CA ALA A 458 0.03 -4.84 37.44
C ALA A 458 0.43 -6.30 37.72
N LYS A 459 0.38 -6.74 39.01
CA LYS A 459 0.63 -8.15 39.38
C LYS A 459 -0.37 -9.09 38.68
N ALA A 460 -1.67 -8.79 38.75
CA ALA A 460 -2.71 -9.62 38.12
C ALA A 460 -2.51 -9.71 36.60
N ASN A 461 -2.15 -8.61 35.94
CA ASN A 461 -1.92 -8.60 34.50
C ASN A 461 -0.65 -9.35 34.09
N ILE A 462 0.42 -9.34 34.90
CA ILE A 462 1.61 -10.17 34.68
C ILE A 462 1.23 -11.65 34.80
N GLN A 463 0.48 -12.03 35.82
CA GLN A 463 0.02 -13.42 36.02
C GLN A 463 -0.87 -13.88 34.85
N ALA A 464 -1.79 -13.03 34.39
CA ALA A 464 -2.62 -13.33 33.21
C ALA A 464 -1.77 -13.50 31.93
N PHE A 465 -0.75 -12.67 31.75
CA PHE A 465 0.17 -12.81 30.62
C PHE A 465 0.96 -14.14 30.70
N VAL A 466 1.48 -14.49 31.86
CA VAL A 466 2.16 -15.78 32.06
C VAL A 466 1.21 -16.95 31.80
N ALA A 467 -0.02 -16.90 32.31
CA ALA A 467 -1.01 -17.94 32.08
C ALA A 467 -1.30 -18.15 30.59
N LEU A 468 -1.49 -17.05 29.85
CA LEU A 468 -1.67 -17.07 28.39
C LEU A 468 -0.48 -17.79 27.68
N ILE A 469 0.74 -17.38 27.99
CA ILE A 469 1.93 -17.96 27.35
C ILE A 469 2.06 -19.46 27.69
N GLU A 470 1.83 -19.86 28.95
CA GLU A 470 1.91 -21.26 29.35
C GLU A 470 0.78 -22.12 28.72
N GLU A 471 -0.43 -21.57 28.56
CA GLU A 471 -1.52 -22.23 27.84
C GLU A 471 -1.16 -22.45 26.37
N CYS A 472 -0.67 -21.41 25.67
CA CYS A 472 -0.28 -21.53 24.28
C CYS A 472 0.95 -22.46 24.09
N ARG A 473 1.87 -22.54 25.07
CA ARG A 473 2.99 -23.48 25.03
C ARG A 473 2.55 -24.95 25.00
N GLN A 474 1.48 -25.30 25.68
CA GLN A 474 0.95 -26.67 25.65
C GLN A 474 0.47 -27.08 24.26
N LEU A 475 0.15 -26.11 23.41
CA LEU A 475 -0.37 -26.34 22.07
C LEU A 475 0.72 -26.40 20.99
N VAL A 476 1.99 -26.12 21.32
CA VAL A 476 3.09 -26.02 20.33
C VAL A 476 3.21 -27.28 19.47
N ASP A 477 3.03 -28.47 20.08
CA ASP A 477 3.11 -29.77 19.39
C ASP A 477 1.71 -30.31 18.98
N GLU A 478 0.61 -29.60 19.31
CA GLU A 478 -0.76 -30.06 19.07
C GLU A 478 -1.39 -29.40 17.84
N ILE A 479 -1.01 -28.16 17.51
CA ILE A 479 -1.54 -27.38 16.37
C ILE A 479 -0.39 -26.85 15.53
N SER A 480 -0.68 -26.47 14.27
CA SER A 480 0.31 -25.88 13.36
C SER A 480 0.80 -24.50 13.83
N ILE A 481 1.99 -24.09 13.40
CA ILE A 481 2.63 -22.84 13.84
C ILE A 481 1.79 -21.60 13.44
N ASP A 482 1.14 -21.63 12.28
CA ASP A 482 0.24 -20.58 11.81
C ASP A 482 -0.99 -20.44 12.72
N GLN A 483 -1.62 -21.57 13.08
CA GLN A 483 -2.74 -21.60 14.03
C GLN A 483 -2.31 -21.17 15.43
N LEU A 484 -1.10 -21.53 15.85
CA LEU A 484 -0.54 -21.13 17.13
C LEU A 484 -0.31 -19.62 17.19
N LEU A 485 0.21 -19.03 16.11
CA LEU A 485 0.39 -17.57 16.03
C LEU A 485 -0.96 -16.85 16.06
N GLU A 486 -1.92 -17.26 15.22
CA GLU A 486 -3.24 -16.66 15.19
C GLU A 486 -3.89 -16.69 16.58
N LYS A 487 -3.85 -17.85 17.25
CA LYS A 487 -4.38 -18.03 18.60
C LYS A 487 -3.74 -17.10 19.62
N VAL A 488 -2.41 -17.06 19.71
CA VAL A 488 -1.74 -16.23 20.74
C VAL A 488 -1.97 -14.74 20.50
N LEU A 489 -2.04 -14.29 19.23
CA LEU A 489 -2.33 -12.90 18.90
C LEU A 489 -3.79 -12.51 19.20
N GLU A 490 -4.75 -13.42 18.99
CA GLU A 490 -6.15 -13.23 19.36
C GLU A 490 -6.31 -13.19 20.89
N ASP A 491 -5.86 -14.25 21.60
CA ASP A 491 -6.03 -14.40 23.05
C ASP A 491 -5.26 -13.34 23.87
N SER A 492 -4.15 -12.81 23.32
CA SER A 492 -3.43 -11.68 23.93
C SER A 492 -4.15 -10.34 23.79
N GLY A 493 -5.18 -10.24 22.92
CA GLY A 493 -5.86 -9.02 22.53
C GLY A 493 -5.03 -8.14 21.56
N TYR A 494 -3.97 -8.69 20.95
CA TYR A 494 -3.13 -7.94 20.03
C TYR A 494 -3.86 -7.60 18.73
N LEU A 495 -4.58 -8.57 18.15
CA LEU A 495 -5.38 -8.34 16.94
C LEU A 495 -6.53 -7.37 17.21
N ASP A 496 -7.18 -7.47 18.39
CA ASP A 496 -8.24 -6.53 18.76
C ASP A 496 -7.70 -5.11 18.90
N MET A 497 -6.52 -4.93 19.48
CA MET A 497 -5.84 -3.63 19.55
C MET A 497 -5.65 -3.03 18.14
N LEU A 498 -5.14 -3.82 17.19
CA LEU A 498 -4.94 -3.35 15.82
C LEU A 498 -6.27 -3.04 15.10
N ARG A 499 -7.32 -3.82 15.35
CA ARG A 499 -8.68 -3.59 14.81
C ARG A 499 -9.28 -2.29 15.37
N GLU A 500 -9.17 -2.08 16.67
CA GLU A 500 -9.66 -0.88 17.37
C GLU A 500 -8.92 0.38 16.91
N ASP A 501 -7.60 0.31 16.73
CA ASP A 501 -6.76 1.41 16.26
C ASP A 501 -6.90 1.67 14.74
N LYS A 502 -7.69 0.84 14.03
CA LYS A 502 -7.88 0.89 12.57
C LYS A 502 -6.56 0.80 11.79
N GLU A 503 -5.59 0.09 12.33
CA GLU A 503 -4.27 -0.13 11.72
C GLU A 503 -4.36 -1.26 10.66
N ILE A 504 -5.07 -0.97 9.56
CA ILE A 504 -5.42 -1.97 8.53
C ILE A 504 -4.17 -2.57 7.90
N GLU A 505 -3.18 -1.72 7.57
CA GLU A 505 -1.93 -2.18 6.97
C GLU A 505 -1.20 -3.18 7.89
N ARG A 506 -1.20 -2.93 9.20
CA ARG A 506 -0.59 -3.86 10.17
C ARG A 506 -1.35 -5.17 10.28
N LEU A 507 -2.68 -5.13 10.21
CA LEU A 507 -3.50 -6.34 10.16
C LEU A 507 -3.22 -7.16 8.90
N GLU A 508 -3.06 -6.51 7.74
CA GLU A 508 -2.67 -7.15 6.48
C GLU A 508 -1.27 -7.78 6.58
N ASN A 509 -0.31 -7.09 7.21
CA ASN A 509 1.02 -7.61 7.47
C ASN A 509 0.99 -8.86 8.38
N ILE A 510 0.16 -8.88 9.42
CA ILE A 510 0.00 -10.07 10.29
C ILE A 510 -0.62 -11.23 9.53
N LYS A 511 -1.64 -11.00 8.70
CA LYS A 511 -2.24 -12.04 7.85
C LYS A 511 -1.23 -12.63 6.87
N GLU A 512 -0.39 -11.77 6.29
CA GLU A 512 0.68 -12.20 5.40
C GLU A 512 1.73 -13.04 6.14
N LEU A 513 2.06 -12.69 7.39
CA LEU A 513 2.94 -13.52 8.23
C LEU A 513 2.31 -14.89 8.52
N ILE A 514 1.01 -14.93 8.84
CA ILE A 514 0.29 -16.19 9.08
C ILE A 514 0.28 -17.05 7.80
N SER A 515 0.08 -16.44 6.63
CA SER A 515 0.16 -17.13 5.34
C SER A 515 1.54 -17.71 5.08
N ASP A 516 2.62 -16.95 5.38
CA ASP A 516 4.00 -17.43 5.27
C ASP A 516 4.26 -18.68 6.12
N ILE A 517 3.79 -18.63 7.35
CA ILE A 517 3.95 -19.74 8.27
C ILE A 517 3.16 -20.96 7.77
N ALA A 518 1.96 -20.76 7.23
CA ALA A 518 1.17 -21.84 6.64
C ALA A 518 1.91 -22.50 5.47
N ASP A 519 2.48 -21.69 4.56
CA ASP A 519 3.32 -22.17 3.46
C ASP A 519 4.56 -22.93 3.97
N TYR A 520 5.22 -22.41 5.03
CA TYR A 520 6.34 -23.11 5.64
C TYR A 520 5.95 -24.49 6.19
N VAL A 521 4.83 -24.57 6.91
CA VAL A 521 4.30 -25.82 7.48
C VAL A 521 3.93 -26.83 6.38
N GLU A 522 3.31 -26.36 5.28
CA GLU A 522 2.97 -27.23 4.14
C GLU A 522 4.22 -27.82 3.48
N ASN A 523 5.26 -26.98 3.29
CA ASN A 523 6.51 -27.41 2.67
C ASN A 523 7.43 -28.19 3.63
N ASN A 524 7.27 -28.05 4.94
CA ASN A 524 8.06 -28.70 5.99
C ASN A 524 7.15 -29.39 7.02
N PRO A 525 6.45 -30.50 6.66
CA PRO A 525 5.48 -31.14 7.56
C PRO A 525 6.06 -31.67 8.89
N GLN A 526 7.38 -31.79 9.00
CA GLN A 526 8.10 -32.16 10.21
C GLN A 526 8.87 -30.98 10.83
N GLY A 527 8.73 -29.79 10.24
CA GLY A 527 9.42 -28.58 10.68
C GLY A 527 8.91 -28.10 12.04
N SER A 528 9.82 -27.78 12.94
CA SER A 528 9.51 -27.27 14.29
C SER A 528 9.39 -25.73 14.30
N LEU A 529 8.69 -25.18 15.31
CA LEU A 529 8.67 -23.75 15.59
C LEU A 529 10.09 -23.16 15.70
N GLN A 530 11.02 -23.92 16.24
CA GLN A 530 12.39 -23.49 16.45
C GLN A 530 13.14 -23.35 15.13
N GLU A 531 12.99 -24.31 14.22
CA GLU A 531 13.58 -24.25 12.88
C GLU A 531 13.02 -23.09 12.07
N TYR A 532 11.72 -22.85 12.13
CA TYR A 532 11.11 -21.67 11.53
C TYR A 532 11.73 -20.36 12.03
N LEU A 533 11.85 -20.19 13.36
CA LEU A 533 12.45 -18.99 13.95
C LEU A 533 13.94 -18.82 13.61
N GLN A 534 14.68 -19.92 13.43
CA GLN A 534 16.07 -19.87 12.94
C GLN A 534 16.14 -19.43 11.48
N GLU A 535 15.26 -19.96 10.62
CA GLU A 535 15.16 -19.54 9.22
C GLU A 535 14.91 -18.02 9.11
N ILE A 536 13.92 -17.51 9.86
CA ILE A 536 13.62 -16.07 9.88
C ILE A 536 14.82 -15.24 10.35
N SER A 537 15.59 -15.71 11.32
CA SER A 537 16.77 -14.98 11.81
C SER A 537 17.83 -14.81 10.72
N LEU A 538 17.96 -15.77 9.80
CA LEU A 538 18.88 -15.67 8.67
C LEU A 538 18.44 -14.60 7.64
N TYR A 539 17.14 -14.31 7.53
CA TYR A 539 16.63 -13.24 6.66
C TYR A 539 16.85 -11.85 7.24
N THR A 540 16.84 -11.72 8.58
CA THR A 540 17.02 -10.42 9.25
C THR A 540 18.49 -9.98 9.33
N ASP A 541 19.44 -10.89 9.36
CA ASP A 541 20.87 -10.60 9.57
C ASP A 541 21.66 -10.26 8.27
N LYS A 542 21.06 -10.48 7.09
CA LYS A 542 21.73 -10.09 5.82
C LYS A 542 21.69 -8.58 5.64
N GLU A 543 22.79 -7.89 5.98
CA GLU A 543 22.99 -6.50 5.64
C GLU A 543 22.92 -6.32 4.12
N ALA A 544 22.12 -5.35 3.68
CA ALA A 544 22.12 -4.91 2.29
C ALA A 544 23.48 -4.34 1.97
N ASP A 545 24.19 -4.94 1.03
CA ASP A 545 25.45 -4.44 0.52
C ASP A 545 25.30 -2.97 0.11
N SER A 546 26.15 -2.09 0.65
CA SER A 546 26.07 -0.65 0.44
C SER A 546 26.62 -0.22 -0.92
N SER A 547 26.85 -1.16 -1.86
CA SER A 547 27.51 -0.93 -3.15
C SER A 547 26.78 0.01 -4.12
N GLY A 548 25.56 0.42 -3.83
CA GLY A 548 24.80 1.37 -4.66
C GLY A 548 24.10 0.75 -5.88
N ASP A 549 24.33 -0.53 -6.20
CA ASP A 549 23.64 -1.26 -7.27
C ASP A 549 22.68 -2.31 -6.66
N PHE A 550 21.40 -1.95 -6.60
CA PHE A 550 20.35 -2.78 -5.98
C PHE A 550 19.01 -2.58 -6.69
N VAL A 551 18.19 -3.65 -6.72
CA VAL A 551 16.81 -3.61 -7.21
C VAL A 551 15.96 -2.73 -6.29
N GLN A 552 15.10 -1.90 -6.88
CA GLN A 552 14.28 -0.97 -6.13
C GLN A 552 12.88 -1.55 -5.92
N LEU A 553 12.53 -1.82 -4.67
CA LEU A 553 11.19 -2.25 -4.26
C LEU A 553 10.43 -1.06 -3.69
N MET A 554 9.21 -0.80 -4.18
CA MET A 554 8.40 0.31 -3.67
C MET A 554 6.92 0.16 -4.02
N THR A 555 6.07 0.87 -3.29
CA THR A 555 4.69 1.03 -3.71
C THR A 555 4.61 1.89 -4.98
N ILE A 556 3.57 1.69 -5.77
CA ILE A 556 3.34 2.49 -6.98
C ILE A 556 3.24 3.99 -6.65
N HIS A 557 2.66 4.34 -5.50
CA HIS A 557 2.59 5.73 -5.03
C HIS A 557 3.98 6.35 -4.83
N ALA A 558 4.92 5.59 -4.26
CA ALA A 558 6.31 6.05 -4.06
C ALA A 558 7.09 6.16 -5.39
N ALA A 559 6.66 5.43 -6.42
CA ALA A 559 7.28 5.46 -7.74
C ALA A 559 6.88 6.69 -8.58
N LYS A 560 5.90 7.50 -8.14
CA LYS A 560 5.52 8.71 -8.86
C LYS A 560 6.70 9.68 -8.95
N GLY A 561 6.98 10.17 -10.16
CA GLY A 561 8.14 11.02 -10.44
C GLY A 561 9.43 10.27 -10.78
N LEU A 562 9.52 8.96 -10.48
CA LEU A 562 10.66 8.11 -10.83
C LEU A 562 10.50 7.45 -12.20
N GLU A 563 11.58 6.83 -12.69
CA GLU A 563 11.60 6.09 -13.97
C GLU A 563 12.76 5.09 -13.99
N PHE A 564 12.53 3.91 -14.60
CA PHE A 564 13.46 2.79 -14.61
C PHE A 564 13.46 2.14 -15.99
N ASP A 565 14.58 1.54 -16.37
CA ASP A 565 14.66 0.85 -17.66
C ASP A 565 13.73 -0.37 -17.69
N ASN A 566 13.68 -1.12 -16.60
CA ASN A 566 12.86 -2.33 -16.45
C ASN A 566 11.96 -2.20 -15.22
N VAL A 567 10.67 -2.35 -15.42
CA VAL A 567 9.66 -2.24 -14.35
C VAL A 567 8.84 -3.52 -14.28
N PHE A 568 8.77 -4.07 -13.09
CA PHE A 568 7.84 -5.14 -12.75
C PHE A 568 6.67 -4.55 -11.97
N VAL A 569 5.44 -4.86 -12.36
CA VAL A 569 4.23 -4.57 -11.59
C VAL A 569 3.72 -5.88 -11.03
N TYR A 570 3.86 -6.04 -9.72
CA TYR A 570 3.68 -7.29 -9.00
C TYR A 570 2.29 -7.42 -8.41
N SER A 571 1.75 -8.64 -8.46
CA SER A 571 0.46 -9.03 -7.88
C SER A 571 -0.74 -8.28 -8.45
N LEU A 572 -0.85 -8.29 -9.80
CA LEU A 572 -1.98 -7.73 -10.55
C LEU A 572 -3.22 -8.65 -10.49
N CYS A 573 -3.77 -8.82 -9.28
CA CYS A 573 -4.95 -9.65 -9.01
C CYS A 573 -6.16 -8.78 -8.62
N GLU A 574 -7.37 -9.20 -9.05
CA GLU A 574 -8.63 -8.57 -8.61
C GLU A 574 -8.78 -8.60 -7.09
N GLY A 575 -9.04 -7.42 -6.51
CA GLY A 575 -9.14 -7.22 -5.07
C GLY A 575 -7.84 -6.77 -4.42
N ILE A 576 -6.68 -7.08 -5.02
CA ILE A 576 -5.37 -6.55 -4.62
C ILE A 576 -5.08 -5.28 -5.42
N PHE A 577 -5.13 -5.37 -6.74
CA PHE A 577 -4.96 -4.25 -7.65
C PHE A 577 -5.84 -4.42 -8.91
N PRO A 578 -7.01 -3.73 -8.98
CA PRO A 578 -7.53 -2.69 -8.07
C PRO A 578 -7.83 -3.21 -6.66
N ASN A 579 -7.68 -2.33 -5.65
CA ASN A 579 -7.95 -2.68 -4.26
C ASN A 579 -9.45 -2.72 -3.98
N ASP A 580 -9.98 -3.89 -3.55
CA ASP A 580 -11.41 -4.10 -3.31
C ASP A 580 -11.98 -3.11 -2.30
N LYS A 581 -11.27 -2.85 -1.21
CA LYS A 581 -11.74 -1.95 -0.16
C LYS A 581 -11.94 -0.53 -0.71
N SER A 582 -10.94 -0.01 -1.42
CA SER A 582 -11.02 1.32 -2.05
C SER A 582 -12.20 1.41 -3.01
N VAL A 583 -12.41 0.36 -3.84
CA VAL A 583 -13.49 0.33 -4.83
C VAL A 583 -14.87 0.19 -4.16
N ILE A 584 -15.00 -0.59 -3.09
CA ILE A 584 -16.27 -0.74 -2.35
C ILE A 584 -16.65 0.58 -1.67
N GLU A 585 -15.70 1.26 -1.05
CA GLU A 585 -15.93 2.53 -0.33
C GLU A 585 -16.18 3.71 -1.28
N GLY A 586 -15.43 3.82 -2.38
CA GLY A 586 -15.43 4.98 -3.28
C GLY A 586 -16.09 4.74 -4.65
N GLY A 587 -16.57 3.53 -4.94
CA GLY A 587 -17.29 3.19 -6.16
C GLY A 587 -16.48 3.41 -7.44
N GLN A 588 -17.15 3.92 -8.49
CA GLN A 588 -16.54 4.13 -9.80
C GLN A 588 -15.38 5.15 -9.77
N ALA A 589 -15.47 6.19 -8.94
CA ALA A 589 -14.42 7.19 -8.83
C ALA A 589 -13.12 6.59 -8.28
N ALA A 590 -13.22 5.72 -7.28
CA ALA A 590 -12.07 5.01 -6.73
C ALA A 590 -11.48 3.99 -7.73
N LEU A 591 -12.32 3.30 -8.51
CA LEU A 591 -11.83 2.43 -9.58
C LEU A 591 -11.04 3.22 -10.64
N GLU A 592 -11.51 4.41 -10.98
CA GLU A 592 -10.79 5.30 -11.90
C GLU A 592 -9.46 5.78 -11.31
N GLU A 593 -9.39 6.00 -9.99
CA GLU A 593 -8.13 6.32 -9.31
C GLU A 593 -7.17 5.12 -9.30
N GLU A 594 -7.64 3.91 -8.99
CA GLU A 594 -6.83 2.68 -9.07
C GLU A 594 -6.30 2.47 -10.50
N ARG A 595 -7.10 2.80 -11.55
CA ARG A 595 -6.64 2.74 -12.94
C ARG A 595 -5.59 3.81 -13.26
N ARG A 596 -5.72 5.02 -12.71
CA ARG A 596 -4.65 6.03 -12.80
C ARG A 596 -3.37 5.56 -12.11
N LEU A 597 -3.51 4.84 -11.00
CA LEU A 597 -2.37 4.25 -10.31
C LEU A 597 -1.68 3.19 -11.19
N ALA A 598 -2.45 2.33 -11.87
CA ALA A 598 -1.90 1.37 -12.83
C ALA A 598 -1.23 2.08 -14.02
N TYR A 599 -1.85 3.13 -14.55
CA TYR A 599 -1.25 3.97 -15.60
C TYR A 599 0.08 4.60 -15.14
N VAL A 600 0.14 5.09 -13.89
CA VAL A 600 1.40 5.59 -13.30
C VAL A 600 2.43 4.46 -13.27
N ALA A 601 2.08 3.26 -12.80
CA ALA A 601 3.01 2.13 -12.72
C ALA A 601 3.59 1.78 -14.11
N PHE A 602 2.74 1.63 -15.11
CA PHE A 602 3.15 1.25 -16.47
C PHE A 602 4.06 2.30 -17.10
N THR A 603 3.76 3.57 -16.91
CA THR A 603 4.53 4.69 -17.44
C THR A 603 5.83 4.98 -16.69
N ARG A 604 6.20 4.17 -15.67
CA ARG A 604 7.54 4.23 -15.06
C ARG A 604 8.58 3.49 -15.89
N ALA A 605 8.15 2.54 -16.72
CA ALA A 605 9.05 1.76 -17.56
C ALA A 605 9.56 2.58 -18.76
N ARG A 606 10.87 2.47 -19.01
CA ARG A 606 11.52 3.04 -20.19
C ARG A 606 11.60 2.02 -21.32
N LYS A 607 12.14 0.82 -21.05
CA LYS A 607 12.48 -0.17 -22.08
C LYS A 607 11.60 -1.41 -22.02
N GLN A 608 11.32 -1.92 -20.80
CA GLN A 608 10.57 -3.15 -20.64
C GLN A 608 9.62 -3.07 -19.47
N LEU A 609 8.38 -3.52 -19.69
CA LEU A 609 7.35 -3.67 -18.68
C LEU A 609 7.03 -5.14 -18.48
N PHE A 610 7.05 -5.58 -17.23
CA PHE A 610 6.65 -6.91 -16.79
C PHE A 610 5.45 -6.77 -15.88
N LEU A 611 4.41 -7.54 -16.13
CA LEU A 611 3.22 -7.63 -15.30
C LEU A 611 3.16 -9.03 -14.73
N SER A 612 2.82 -9.20 -13.46
CA SER A 612 2.66 -10.51 -12.88
C SER A 612 1.43 -10.64 -12.00
N ASP A 613 0.84 -11.83 -12.02
CA ASP A 613 -0.24 -12.25 -11.14
C ASP A 613 -0.10 -13.72 -10.76
N SER A 614 -0.92 -14.20 -9.85
CA SER A 614 -0.94 -15.60 -9.43
C SER A 614 -2.36 -16.12 -9.25
N TYR A 615 -2.53 -17.43 -9.46
CA TYR A 615 -3.69 -18.16 -8.99
C TYR A 615 -3.52 -18.53 -7.51
N GLY A 616 -4.51 -19.18 -6.95
CA GLY A 616 -4.49 -19.65 -5.58
C GLY A 616 -5.47 -18.88 -4.69
N TYR A 617 -5.46 -19.24 -3.42
CA TYR A 617 -6.33 -18.62 -2.42
C TYR A 617 -5.58 -17.49 -1.71
N SER A 618 -6.19 -16.32 -1.62
CA SER A 618 -5.64 -15.21 -0.87
C SER A 618 -6.22 -15.17 0.54
N TYR A 619 -5.38 -15.33 1.55
CA TYR A 619 -5.78 -15.16 2.95
C TYR A 619 -6.14 -13.71 3.29
N VAL A 620 -5.54 -12.74 2.60
CA VAL A 620 -5.86 -11.32 2.79
C VAL A 620 -7.24 -10.98 2.26
N LEU A 621 -7.61 -11.54 1.09
CA LEU A 621 -8.91 -11.28 0.43
C LEU A 621 -10.00 -12.27 0.84
N ASP A 622 -9.65 -13.38 1.49
CA ASP A 622 -10.53 -14.51 1.82
C ASP A 622 -11.27 -15.09 0.58
N LYS A 623 -10.57 -15.13 -0.58
CA LYS A 623 -11.10 -15.63 -1.86
C LYS A 623 -10.01 -16.12 -2.81
N LEU A 624 -10.44 -16.86 -3.84
CA LEU A 624 -9.54 -17.23 -4.95
C LEU A 624 -9.14 -15.99 -5.75
N LYS A 625 -7.86 -15.90 -6.09
CA LYS A 625 -7.31 -14.85 -6.93
C LYS A 625 -7.70 -15.03 -8.40
N THR A 626 -7.88 -13.94 -9.07
CA THR A 626 -8.09 -13.88 -10.52
C THR A 626 -7.28 -12.72 -11.09
N THR A 627 -6.84 -12.84 -12.33
CA THR A 627 -6.12 -11.79 -13.05
C THR A 627 -6.88 -10.47 -13.01
N SER A 628 -6.17 -9.40 -12.71
CA SER A 628 -6.69 -8.03 -12.67
C SER A 628 -7.38 -7.63 -13.97
N ARG A 629 -8.47 -6.85 -13.86
CA ARG A 629 -9.10 -6.21 -15.02
C ARG A 629 -8.13 -5.28 -15.76
N PHE A 630 -7.14 -4.72 -15.08
CA PHE A 630 -6.15 -3.84 -15.71
C PHE A 630 -5.26 -4.55 -16.72
N VAL A 631 -5.00 -5.84 -16.55
CA VAL A 631 -4.35 -6.67 -17.58
C VAL A 631 -5.29 -6.93 -18.74
N LYS A 632 -6.56 -7.25 -18.46
CA LYS A 632 -7.58 -7.52 -19.49
C LYS A 632 -7.98 -6.29 -20.32
N GLU A 633 -7.69 -5.10 -19.82
CA GLU A 633 -7.91 -3.82 -20.52
C GLU A 633 -6.78 -3.50 -21.52
N LEU A 634 -5.70 -4.30 -21.55
CA LEU A 634 -4.59 -4.14 -22.49
C LEU A 634 -4.88 -4.89 -23.80
N PRO A 635 -4.52 -4.33 -24.95
CA PRO A 635 -4.62 -5.04 -26.24
C PRO A 635 -3.69 -6.24 -26.29
N GLU A 636 -4.23 -7.39 -26.72
CA GLU A 636 -3.47 -8.65 -26.82
C GLU A 636 -2.23 -8.53 -27.73
N GLU A 637 -2.29 -7.67 -28.75
CA GLU A 637 -1.20 -7.44 -29.70
C GLU A 637 0.08 -6.87 -29.08
N TYR A 638 -0.02 -6.26 -27.87
CA TYR A 638 1.13 -5.70 -27.15
C TYR A 638 1.54 -6.56 -25.95
N LEU A 639 0.83 -7.68 -25.71
CA LEU A 639 1.08 -8.60 -24.60
C LEU A 639 1.76 -9.87 -25.09
N GLU A 640 2.81 -10.28 -24.38
CA GLU A 640 3.37 -11.63 -24.46
C GLU A 640 3.00 -12.36 -23.16
N GLU A 641 2.07 -13.31 -23.28
CA GLU A 641 1.63 -14.11 -22.13
C GLU A 641 2.57 -15.27 -21.87
N VAL A 642 3.00 -15.40 -20.61
CA VAL A 642 3.90 -16.44 -20.12
C VAL A 642 3.30 -17.10 -18.88
N GLY A 643 3.55 -18.39 -18.66
CA GLY A 643 3.16 -19.11 -17.43
C GLY A 643 1.86 -19.89 -17.54
N ALA A 644 1.12 -19.99 -16.43
CA ALA A 644 -0.06 -20.85 -16.33
C ALA A 644 -1.25 -20.27 -17.12
N LYS A 645 -1.86 -21.09 -17.99
CA LYS A 645 -3.14 -20.73 -18.60
C LYS A 645 -4.29 -21.17 -17.69
N PRO A 646 -5.38 -20.37 -17.55
CA PRO A 646 -6.54 -20.83 -16.83
C PRO A 646 -7.07 -22.11 -17.46
N ARG A 647 -7.17 -23.18 -16.68
CA ARG A 647 -7.87 -24.39 -17.12
C ARG A 647 -9.35 -24.04 -17.22
N ASN A 648 -9.82 -23.79 -18.43
CA ASN A 648 -11.26 -23.74 -18.72
C ASN A 648 -11.87 -25.11 -18.39
N HIS A 649 -12.56 -25.24 -17.28
CA HIS A 649 -13.30 -26.45 -16.92
C HIS A 649 -14.56 -26.71 -17.73
N PHE A 650 -14.75 -26.03 -18.88
CA PHE A 650 -15.81 -26.25 -19.84
C PHE A 650 -15.31 -26.18 -21.28
N ALA A 651 -14.43 -27.10 -21.65
CA ALA A 651 -14.23 -27.52 -23.03
C ALA A 651 -13.59 -28.89 -23.01
N SER A 652 -14.38 -29.91 -23.31
CA SER A 652 -13.88 -31.19 -23.76
C SER A 652 -13.09 -30.95 -25.01
N ASP A 653 -11.77 -31.02 -24.96
CA ASP A 653 -10.99 -31.62 -26.04
C ASP A 653 -9.58 -31.94 -25.52
N VAL A 654 -9.25 -33.21 -25.75
CA VAL A 654 -7.95 -33.77 -25.54
C VAL A 654 -7.02 -33.17 -26.59
N ASP A 655 -6.15 -32.26 -26.17
CA ASP A 655 -4.96 -31.99 -26.97
C ASP A 655 -3.69 -32.13 -26.12
N THR A 656 -2.89 -33.01 -26.65
CA THR A 656 -1.63 -33.53 -26.18
C THR A 656 -0.65 -32.48 -25.75
N PHE A 657 -0.13 -32.66 -24.56
CA PHE A 657 1.05 -32.01 -24.01
C PHE A 657 2.24 -32.21 -24.96
N THR A 658 2.61 -31.20 -25.71
CA THR A 658 3.96 -31.05 -26.23
C THR A 658 4.63 -29.90 -25.51
N GLY A 659 5.11 -30.22 -24.33
CA GLY A 659 6.08 -29.40 -23.64
C GLY A 659 7.45 -29.58 -24.27
N ASN A 660 7.90 -28.59 -25.00
CA ASN A 660 9.31 -28.41 -25.31
C ASN A 660 9.54 -26.94 -25.66
N ALA A 661 9.99 -26.19 -24.69
CA ALA A 661 10.97 -25.13 -24.89
C ALA A 661 11.30 -24.50 -23.53
N PHE A 662 12.53 -24.63 -23.15
CA PHE A 662 13.27 -24.04 -22.04
C PHE A 662 13.65 -24.98 -20.86
N LEU A 663 14.29 -26.13 -21.21
CA LEU A 663 15.29 -26.72 -20.35
C LEU A 663 16.33 -27.41 -21.29
N SER A 664 17.23 -26.62 -21.83
CA SER A 664 18.48 -27.13 -22.41
C SER A 664 19.59 -26.12 -22.13
N SER A 665 20.25 -26.29 -21.02
CA SER A 665 21.70 -26.20 -20.92
C SER A 665 22.15 -26.57 -19.52
N GLN A 666 22.67 -27.79 -19.41
CA GLN A 666 23.74 -28.23 -18.52
C GLN A 666 23.45 -28.28 -17.01
N ALA A 667 23.09 -29.46 -16.54
CA ALA A 667 23.56 -30.00 -15.28
C ALA A 667 24.07 -31.43 -15.52
N PRO A 668 25.13 -31.90 -14.81
CA PRO A 668 25.82 -33.11 -15.15
C PRO A 668 25.07 -34.39 -14.73
N GLU A 669 25.26 -35.42 -15.57
CA GLU A 669 24.79 -36.77 -15.39
C GLU A 669 25.30 -37.40 -14.08
N PHE A 670 24.40 -38.00 -13.33
CA PHE A 670 24.72 -39.11 -12.44
C PHE A 670 23.96 -40.33 -12.91
N HIS A 671 24.72 -41.34 -13.30
CA HIS A 671 24.27 -42.69 -13.56
C HIS A 671 23.88 -43.36 -12.25
N GLU A 672 22.74 -44.04 -12.22
CA GLU A 672 22.55 -45.26 -11.44
C GLU A 672 21.60 -46.20 -12.16
N GLU A 673 22.04 -47.50 -12.13
CA GLU A 673 21.56 -48.64 -12.90
C GLU A 673 20.27 -49.24 -12.33
N HIS A 674 19.48 -49.78 -13.27
CA HIS A 674 18.62 -50.99 -13.24
C HIS A 674 18.11 -51.61 -11.92
N GLN A 675 16.82 -51.86 -11.88
CA GLN A 675 16.30 -53.26 -11.93
C GLN A 675 14.79 -53.34 -12.10
N ASP A 676 14.44 -54.26 -12.96
CA ASP A 676 13.19 -54.74 -13.53
C ASP A 676 12.12 -55.29 -12.55
N ASP A 677 10.94 -55.44 -13.18
CA ASP A 677 9.89 -56.48 -12.95
C ASP A 677 8.71 -56.08 -12.04
N MET A 678 7.49 -56.16 -12.44
CA MET A 678 6.65 -57.12 -13.15
C MET A 678 5.21 -56.60 -13.30
N ILE A 679 4.68 -56.94 -14.42
CA ILE A 679 3.29 -56.81 -14.89
C ILE A 679 2.37 -57.74 -14.08
N GLN A 680 1.15 -57.33 -13.79
CA GLN A 680 -0.02 -58.23 -13.90
C GLN A 680 -1.34 -57.51 -14.17
N THR A 681 -2.03 -58.07 -15.12
CA THR A 681 -3.20 -57.65 -15.87
C THR A 681 -4.51 -58.28 -15.34
N PHE A 682 -5.63 -57.55 -15.60
CA PHE A 682 -7.00 -57.93 -16.00
C PHE A 682 -7.99 -58.56 -15.00
N PRO A 683 -9.33 -58.63 -15.30
CA PRO A 683 -10.10 -58.20 -16.46
C PRO A 683 -11.42 -57.42 -16.17
N ASN A 684 -12.01 -56.96 -17.27
CA ASN A 684 -13.36 -56.50 -17.51
C ASN A 684 -14.49 -57.48 -17.17
N ASP A 685 -15.74 -56.92 -17.05
CA ASP A 685 -16.93 -57.34 -17.76
C ASP A 685 -18.14 -56.47 -17.33
N GLU A 686 -18.72 -55.83 -18.26
CA GLU A 686 -19.91 -55.96 -19.10
C GLU A 686 -21.23 -55.53 -18.47
N GLU A 687 -21.80 -54.53 -19.12
CA GLU A 687 -23.06 -54.43 -19.89
C GLU A 687 -24.39 -54.59 -19.10
N THR A 688 -25.28 -53.66 -19.26
CA THR A 688 -26.51 -53.59 -20.10
C THR A 688 -27.43 -52.49 -19.65
N SER A 689 -27.77 -51.60 -20.40
CA SER A 689 -28.69 -51.27 -21.47
C SER A 689 -30.09 -50.80 -21.01
N MET A 690 -30.47 -49.70 -21.62
CA MET A 690 -31.81 -49.31 -22.13
C MET A 690 -32.92 -48.82 -21.22
N GLY A 691 -33.48 -47.69 -21.68
CA GLY A 691 -34.91 -47.43 -21.60
C GLY A 691 -35.28 -45.96 -21.41
N GLY A 692 -35.55 -45.31 -22.53
CA GLY A 692 -36.11 -43.96 -22.56
C GLY A 692 -37.62 -43.91 -22.37
N ALA A 693 -38.12 -42.73 -22.09
CA ALA A 693 -39.27 -42.10 -22.74
C ALA A 693 -39.74 -40.80 -22.07
N LYS A 694 -39.76 -39.78 -22.86
CA LYS A 694 -40.66 -38.61 -23.03
C LYS A 694 -41.63 -38.19 -21.93
N ALA A 695 -41.50 -36.91 -21.63
CA ALA A 695 -42.45 -35.78 -21.55
C ALA A 695 -43.88 -35.97 -21.00
N SER A 696 -44.26 -35.11 -20.04
CA SER A 696 -45.37 -34.15 -20.24
C SER A 696 -45.49 -33.18 -19.07
N GLN A 697 -45.78 -31.94 -19.41
CA GLN A 697 -46.20 -30.86 -18.52
C GLN A 697 -47.51 -31.21 -17.80
N ASN A 698 -47.62 -30.84 -16.53
CA ASN A 698 -48.80 -30.09 -16.06
C ASN A 698 -48.64 -29.58 -14.64
N ASP A 699 -49.07 -28.35 -14.46
CA ASP A 699 -49.26 -27.62 -13.24
C ASP A 699 -49.99 -28.39 -12.12
N ARG A 700 -49.54 -28.24 -10.89
CA ARG A 700 -50.42 -28.02 -9.71
C ARG A 700 -49.57 -27.63 -8.48
N LYS A 701 -49.92 -26.46 -7.93
CA LYS A 701 -49.59 -26.05 -6.57
C LYS A 701 -49.92 -27.15 -5.56
N SER A 702 -48.95 -27.52 -4.72
CA SER A 702 -49.22 -28.19 -3.46
C SER A 702 -48.16 -27.82 -2.44
N GLU A 703 -48.65 -27.44 -1.29
CA GLU A 703 -47.98 -27.07 -0.07
C GLU A 703 -46.84 -28.04 0.30
N MET A 704 -45.59 -27.51 0.43
CA MET A 704 -44.49 -28.27 0.97
C MET A 704 -44.57 -28.30 2.51
N LYS A 705 -45.00 -29.43 3.04
CA LYS A 705 -44.76 -29.81 4.42
C LYS A 705 -43.27 -29.84 4.73
N HIS A 706 -42.82 -29.00 5.66
CA HIS A 706 -41.46 -29.06 6.22
C HIS A 706 -41.20 -30.44 6.85
N LYS A 707 -40.44 -31.28 6.17
CA LYS A 707 -39.75 -32.41 6.83
C LYS A 707 -38.69 -31.83 7.75
N LYS A 708 -38.78 -32.10 9.07
CA LYS A 708 -37.71 -31.80 10.04
C LYS A 708 -36.42 -32.42 9.55
N LYS A 709 -35.44 -31.57 9.09
CA LYS A 709 -34.10 -31.99 8.79
C LYS A 709 -33.47 -32.58 10.06
N GLY A 710 -32.99 -33.81 10.02
CA GLY A 710 -32.26 -34.41 11.14
C GLY A 710 -31.04 -33.55 11.52
N ARG A 711 -30.82 -33.37 12.83
CA ARG A 711 -29.73 -32.55 13.35
C ARG A 711 -28.40 -33.18 12.92
N ILE A 712 -27.58 -32.43 12.20
CA ILE A 712 -26.25 -32.87 11.73
C ILE A 712 -25.32 -32.99 12.95
N ARG A 713 -24.51 -34.06 13.02
CA ARG A 713 -23.57 -34.35 14.12
C ARG A 713 -22.22 -34.70 13.56
N LYS A 714 -21.18 -34.59 14.38
CA LYS A 714 -19.84 -35.05 14.02
C LYS A 714 -19.89 -36.53 13.64
N GLY A 715 -19.25 -36.89 12.52
CA GLY A 715 -19.24 -38.23 11.94
C GLY A 715 -20.40 -38.49 10.95
N ASP A 716 -21.37 -37.59 10.81
CA ASP A 716 -22.45 -37.79 9.84
C ASP A 716 -21.96 -37.64 8.40
N LEU A 717 -22.45 -38.49 7.52
CA LEU A 717 -22.32 -38.34 6.07
C LEU A 717 -23.34 -37.30 5.59
N VAL A 718 -22.88 -36.34 4.84
CA VAL A 718 -23.67 -35.25 4.27
C VAL A 718 -23.40 -35.10 2.78
N ASN A 719 -24.37 -34.57 2.06
CA ASN A 719 -24.22 -34.22 0.66
C ASN A 719 -24.43 -32.72 0.45
N HIS A 720 -23.51 -32.10 -0.25
CA HIS A 720 -23.62 -30.69 -0.64
C HIS A 720 -23.78 -30.60 -2.16
N SER A 721 -24.74 -29.80 -2.64
CA SER A 721 -25.07 -29.71 -4.07
C SER A 721 -23.91 -29.35 -4.99
N VAL A 722 -22.85 -28.69 -4.48
CA VAL A 722 -21.66 -28.26 -5.22
C VAL A 722 -20.46 -29.15 -4.91
N PHE A 723 -20.27 -29.55 -3.65
CA PHE A 723 -19.07 -30.27 -3.20
C PHE A 723 -19.25 -31.80 -3.13
N GLY A 724 -20.47 -32.28 -3.38
CA GLY A 724 -20.76 -33.72 -3.34
C GLY A 724 -20.85 -34.27 -1.91
N ASP A 725 -20.44 -35.52 -1.73
CA ASP A 725 -20.48 -36.22 -0.47
C ASP A 725 -19.32 -35.84 0.44
N GLY A 726 -19.60 -35.65 1.71
CA GLY A 726 -18.59 -35.29 2.70
C GLY A 726 -18.92 -35.86 4.09
N VAL A 727 -17.92 -35.89 4.96
CA VAL A 727 -18.03 -36.34 6.35
C VAL A 727 -17.86 -35.15 7.28
N VAL A 728 -18.76 -34.97 8.24
CA VAL A 728 -18.66 -33.90 9.24
C VAL A 728 -17.57 -34.25 10.25
N ILE A 729 -16.47 -33.46 10.24
CA ILE A 729 -15.30 -33.70 11.11
C ILE A 729 -15.48 -32.97 12.44
N LYS A 730 -16.00 -31.72 12.41
CA LYS A 730 -16.17 -30.88 13.60
C LYS A 730 -17.45 -30.05 13.48
N LEU A 731 -18.06 -29.74 14.61
CA LEU A 731 -19.19 -28.82 14.70
C LEU A 731 -18.84 -27.67 15.65
N GLU A 732 -19.00 -26.45 15.19
CA GLU A 732 -18.78 -25.21 15.95
C GLU A 732 -20.04 -24.35 15.88
N GLY A 733 -20.92 -24.49 16.89
CA GLY A 733 -22.21 -23.82 16.85
C GLY A 733 -23.07 -24.26 15.66
N GLU A 734 -23.38 -23.35 14.75
CA GLU A 734 -24.12 -23.62 13.51
C GLU A 734 -23.22 -23.94 12.32
N LEU A 735 -21.89 -23.91 12.46
CA LEU A 735 -20.95 -24.24 11.42
C LEU A 735 -20.44 -25.67 11.57
N ALA A 736 -20.45 -26.41 10.46
CA ALA A 736 -19.88 -27.76 10.37
C ALA A 736 -18.63 -27.71 9.48
N ALA A 737 -17.49 -28.16 10.00
CA ALA A 737 -16.34 -28.47 9.18
C ALA A 737 -16.57 -29.85 8.55
N ILE A 738 -16.62 -29.93 7.22
CA ILE A 738 -16.99 -31.09 6.44
C ILE A 738 -15.84 -31.44 5.50
N ALA A 739 -15.31 -32.67 5.62
CA ALA A 739 -14.33 -33.18 4.66
C ALA A 739 -15.06 -33.73 3.44
N PHE A 740 -14.82 -33.15 2.32
CA PHE A 740 -15.25 -33.61 1.00
C PHE A 740 -14.13 -34.41 0.28
N ASP A 741 -14.35 -34.80 -0.97
CA ASP A 741 -13.34 -35.43 -1.81
C ASP A 741 -12.04 -34.59 -1.86
N LYS A 742 -10.86 -35.23 -2.09
CA LYS A 742 -9.53 -34.60 -2.18
C LYS A 742 -9.48 -33.33 -3.05
N ARG A 743 -10.41 -33.19 -4.00
CA ARG A 743 -10.57 -32.01 -4.86
C ARG A 743 -11.11 -30.76 -4.15
N PHE A 744 -11.86 -30.95 -3.06
CA PHE A 744 -12.58 -29.87 -2.38
C PHE A 744 -12.11 -29.66 -0.93
N GLY A 745 -11.38 -30.64 -0.37
CA GLY A 745 -10.80 -30.57 0.98
C GLY A 745 -11.85 -30.39 2.08
N ILE A 746 -11.43 -29.76 3.18
CA ILE A 746 -12.32 -29.46 4.32
C ILE A 746 -12.97 -28.09 4.10
N ARG A 747 -14.31 -28.02 4.28
CA ARG A 747 -15.08 -26.79 4.16
C ARG A 747 -15.91 -26.55 5.40
N LYS A 748 -15.95 -25.30 5.90
CA LYS A 748 -16.86 -24.88 6.96
C LYS A 748 -18.17 -24.40 6.31
N ILE A 749 -19.27 -25.09 6.59
CA ILE A 749 -20.59 -24.82 6.01
C ILE A 749 -21.63 -24.74 7.13
N ASN A 750 -22.53 -23.76 7.06
CA ASN A 750 -23.62 -23.66 8.02
C ASN A 750 -24.52 -24.89 7.92
N VAL A 751 -24.79 -25.57 9.03
CA VAL A 751 -25.58 -26.81 9.09
C VAL A 751 -27.02 -26.63 8.56
N ASN A 752 -27.52 -25.39 8.54
CA ASN A 752 -28.82 -25.02 8.01
C ASN A 752 -28.76 -24.59 6.53
N HIS A 753 -27.58 -24.65 5.89
CA HIS A 753 -27.44 -24.22 4.50
C HIS A 753 -28.37 -25.03 3.57
N PRO A 754 -29.11 -24.37 2.64
CA PRO A 754 -30.08 -25.05 1.76
C PRO A 754 -29.47 -26.17 0.92
N SER A 755 -28.20 -25.99 0.51
CA SER A 755 -27.46 -26.94 -0.31
C SER A 755 -26.89 -28.14 0.47
N LEU A 756 -26.97 -28.14 1.80
CA LEU A 756 -26.46 -29.23 2.64
C LEU A 756 -27.61 -30.15 3.12
N SER A 757 -27.47 -31.43 2.89
CA SER A 757 -28.41 -32.45 3.35
C SER A 757 -27.68 -33.59 4.04
N LYS A 758 -28.25 -34.09 5.12
CA LYS A 758 -27.76 -35.31 5.77
C LYS A 758 -28.13 -36.51 4.89
N LYS A 759 -27.16 -37.40 4.62
CA LYS A 759 -27.39 -38.68 3.95
C LYS A 759 -27.93 -39.74 4.89
#